data_33e06a0a2b133ebc0300a21bb9079b66
#
_entry.id   33e06a0a2b133ebc0300a21bb9079b66
#
_cell.length_a   1.000
_cell.length_b   1.000
_cell.length_c   1.000
_cell.angle_alpha   90.00
_cell.angle_beta   90.00
_cell.angle_gamma   90.00
#
_symmetry.space_group_name_H-M   'P 1'
#
loop_
_entity.id
_entity.type
_entity.pdbx_description
1 polymer ?
#
loop_
_entity_poly.entity_id
_entity_poly.type
_entity_poly.pdbx_seq_one_letter_code
_entity_poly.pdbx_strand_id
1 'polypeptide(L)'
;MIHPRLGLETEYLSDEYFELVEACLEAAERRHMMVVLYDEAMYPSGSAHGRVVAEDKRFAARALTAVRTEETPADAEVLYRFWIKLNSGGQLEDVRLDQPKGDESYVSYDFVLTYTGGTIRGLLPDEDDGQPNAPAAADILNPYAVQLFTQHTHDRYYEKLSRFFGKTVIGFFTDEPSVSGRCADMKGKISWTYDLLEDFFECGGEFTDLAALLFPTKDKKTARNAARIYKKTISRRLNDAYYQTLSDWCRAHNVALMGHPAESGDCDTLRKFDVPGQDLVWRMVTEENALTSPDSVMAKLAADSARHTGASRNSNECFGVCGEAGNPWNFTPDNMMWYLNFLFARGCNMIIPHAFYYSVRTPVQSNERPPDVGPNNIWWKDYRKIAMYIKRLSWLNTTSVNHPDAAVLCSSEHVPVKPVEPLYKKGYTFNYLTIDDLMNRARVVDDTIRVDQYIYKVLLVDSRLPIDAAIVEKIGRCVIQGGLMHNSSNFIDYVEKNVKRTSYFEGENTDDLRFVHLSKSGCPFFLLVNEGRTEITGKLVTDQNGAAADFDAFTGNTSPMAAEMTGRGFEYKVTIPPHSVKVIGINPKGFVTLAKDGEPELHLREIAGLGEGNMTFTCREDITKVRLAFTDIHDIADVKVNGKDAGRILFMPYELDITELTQPGENTVEVSVTGSMANTYGKPVPVGFEGLTVRLYGDALSQ
;
A
#
# COMPACT_ATOMS: atom_id res chain seq x y z
N MET A 1 -8.35 -1.85 -14.54
CA MET A 1 -7.29 -2.78 -14.96
C MET A 1 -7.94 -4.00 -15.61
N ILE A 2 -7.38 -4.52 -16.71
CA ILE A 2 -7.77 -5.80 -17.29
C ILE A 2 -6.76 -6.83 -16.79
N HIS A 3 -7.24 -7.79 -15.99
CA HIS A 3 -6.42 -8.78 -15.31
C HIS A 3 -7.03 -10.18 -15.53
N PRO A 4 -6.35 -11.10 -16.22
CA PRO A 4 -6.74 -12.51 -16.27
C PRO A 4 -6.74 -13.13 -14.87
N ARG A 5 -7.68 -14.01 -14.59
CA ARG A 5 -7.79 -14.68 -13.27
C ARG A 5 -8.16 -16.13 -13.45
N LEU A 6 -7.94 -16.92 -12.39
CA LEU A 6 -8.34 -18.32 -12.31
C LEU A 6 -9.81 -18.51 -12.71
N GLY A 7 -10.06 -19.41 -13.66
CA GLY A 7 -11.37 -19.63 -14.24
C GLY A 7 -11.66 -18.80 -15.51
N LEU A 8 -10.65 -18.19 -16.11
CA LEU A 8 -10.75 -17.60 -17.45
C LEU A 8 -11.04 -18.72 -18.45
N GLU A 9 -12.11 -18.56 -19.25
CA GLU A 9 -12.54 -19.59 -20.20
C GLU A 9 -11.85 -19.47 -21.57
N THR A 10 -11.30 -18.30 -21.87
CA THR A 10 -10.58 -18.01 -23.13
C THR A 10 -9.09 -18.30 -22.96
N GLU A 11 -8.46 -18.90 -23.96
CA GLU A 11 -7.01 -19.12 -23.93
C GLU A 11 -6.25 -17.77 -23.86
N TYR A 12 -5.38 -17.64 -22.87
CA TYR A 12 -4.59 -16.42 -22.63
C TYR A 12 -3.69 -16.09 -23.83
N LEU A 13 -3.75 -14.83 -24.28
CA LEU A 13 -3.04 -14.27 -25.44
C LEU A 13 -3.42 -14.91 -26.80
N SER A 14 -4.55 -15.61 -26.89
CA SER A 14 -5.16 -16.04 -28.16
C SER A 14 -5.76 -14.85 -28.92
N ASP A 15 -6.08 -15.05 -30.20
CA ASP A 15 -6.78 -14.02 -30.98
C ASP A 15 -8.15 -13.68 -30.37
N GLU A 16 -8.90 -14.70 -29.90
CA GLU A 16 -10.17 -14.50 -29.19
C GLU A 16 -10.00 -13.65 -27.92
N TYR A 17 -8.94 -13.91 -27.12
CA TYR A 17 -8.62 -13.09 -25.96
C TYR A 17 -8.39 -11.64 -26.34
N PHE A 18 -7.63 -11.38 -27.40
CA PHE A 18 -7.38 -10.01 -27.87
C PHE A 18 -8.61 -9.32 -28.41
N GLU A 19 -9.53 -10.03 -29.08
CA GLU A 19 -10.82 -9.47 -29.50
C GLU A 19 -11.66 -9.00 -28.31
N LEU A 20 -11.68 -9.78 -27.21
CA LEU A 20 -12.38 -9.39 -25.98
C LEU A 20 -11.71 -8.19 -25.28
N VAL A 21 -10.38 -8.17 -25.22
CA VAL A 21 -9.63 -7.04 -24.66
C VAL A 21 -9.86 -5.79 -25.50
N GLU A 22 -9.82 -5.88 -26.82
CA GLU A 22 -10.10 -4.77 -27.74
C GLU A 22 -11.51 -4.21 -27.53
N ALA A 23 -12.53 -5.07 -27.44
CA ALA A 23 -13.90 -4.65 -27.14
C ALA A 23 -14.01 -3.89 -25.81
N CYS A 24 -13.26 -4.33 -24.78
CA CYS A 24 -13.16 -3.61 -23.49
C CYS A 24 -12.50 -2.23 -23.66
N LEU A 25 -11.40 -2.15 -24.42
CA LEU A 25 -10.69 -0.89 -24.69
C LEU A 25 -11.55 0.10 -25.47
N GLU A 26 -12.28 -0.36 -26.48
CA GLU A 26 -13.23 0.47 -27.20
C GLU A 26 -14.36 1.00 -26.29
N ALA A 27 -14.86 0.14 -25.40
CA ALA A 27 -15.87 0.56 -24.44
C ALA A 27 -15.31 1.59 -23.44
N ALA A 28 -14.05 1.45 -23.02
CA ALA A 28 -13.36 2.39 -22.16
C ALA A 28 -13.13 3.73 -22.88
N GLU A 29 -12.67 3.71 -24.13
CA GLU A 29 -12.45 4.91 -24.96
C GLU A 29 -13.74 5.71 -25.12
N ARG A 30 -14.86 5.06 -25.47
CA ARG A 30 -16.17 5.71 -25.56
C ARG A 30 -16.65 6.34 -24.25
N ARG A 31 -16.13 5.88 -23.11
CA ARG A 31 -16.47 6.38 -21.77
C ARG A 31 -15.40 7.28 -21.16
N HIS A 32 -14.36 7.61 -21.92
CA HIS A 32 -13.19 8.39 -21.44
C HIS A 32 -12.54 7.76 -20.21
N MET A 33 -12.48 6.46 -20.16
CA MET A 33 -11.80 5.68 -19.11
C MET A 33 -10.40 5.33 -19.58
N MET A 34 -9.46 5.33 -18.64
CA MET A 34 -8.10 4.82 -18.84
C MET A 34 -8.04 3.36 -18.42
N VAL A 35 -7.19 2.58 -19.08
CA VAL A 35 -7.02 1.15 -18.83
C VAL A 35 -5.55 0.86 -18.55
N VAL A 36 -5.31 -0.01 -17.57
CA VAL A 36 -4.03 -0.63 -17.27
C VAL A 36 -4.14 -2.10 -17.67
N LEU A 37 -3.15 -2.61 -18.37
CA LEU A 37 -3.06 -4.02 -18.73
C LEU A 37 -2.21 -4.76 -17.70
N TYR A 38 -2.61 -5.95 -17.33
CA TYR A 38 -1.84 -6.83 -16.47
C TYR A 38 -0.87 -7.64 -17.35
N ASP A 39 0.40 -7.75 -16.92
CA ASP A 39 1.47 -8.28 -17.76
C ASP A 39 1.63 -9.81 -17.73
N GLU A 40 0.83 -10.49 -16.88
CA GLU A 40 0.89 -11.93 -16.69
C GLU A 40 -0.51 -12.57 -16.80
N ALA A 41 -0.59 -13.87 -16.87
CA ALA A 41 -1.84 -14.61 -16.74
C ALA A 41 -2.35 -14.58 -15.30
N MET A 42 -1.49 -14.94 -14.37
CA MET A 42 -1.66 -14.86 -12.92
C MET A 42 -0.31 -14.52 -12.28
N TYR A 43 -0.30 -14.17 -11.00
CA TYR A 43 0.92 -13.80 -10.32
C TYR A 43 1.75 -15.01 -9.83
N PRO A 44 3.02 -14.83 -9.55
CA PRO A 44 3.84 -13.63 -9.78
C PRO A 44 4.18 -13.40 -11.24
N SER A 45 4.35 -12.13 -11.61
CA SER A 45 4.73 -11.75 -12.97
C SER A 45 6.13 -12.21 -13.38
N GLY A 46 6.34 -12.44 -14.68
CA GLY A 46 7.64 -12.69 -15.27
C GLY A 46 7.78 -13.95 -16.10
N SER A 47 6.71 -14.78 -16.25
CA SER A 47 6.77 -16.11 -16.86
C SER A 47 5.90 -16.28 -18.11
N ALA A 48 4.99 -15.33 -18.38
CA ALA A 48 4.03 -15.37 -19.50
C ALA A 48 3.24 -16.69 -19.53
N HIS A 49 2.64 -17.09 -18.39
CA HIS A 49 1.95 -18.38 -18.23
C HIS A 49 2.86 -19.57 -18.59
N GLY A 50 4.13 -19.51 -18.17
CA GLY A 50 5.12 -20.56 -18.45
C GLY A 50 5.68 -20.60 -19.89
N ARG A 51 5.26 -19.68 -20.78
CA ARG A 51 5.71 -19.63 -22.18
C ARG A 51 7.22 -19.37 -22.28
N VAL A 52 7.80 -18.59 -21.40
CA VAL A 52 9.25 -18.36 -21.35
C VAL A 52 10.01 -19.66 -21.14
N VAL A 53 9.55 -20.50 -20.22
CA VAL A 53 10.19 -21.79 -19.92
C VAL A 53 9.90 -22.83 -20.99
N ALA A 54 8.77 -22.72 -21.68
CA ALA A 54 8.42 -23.60 -22.79
C ALA A 54 9.34 -23.41 -24.02
N GLU A 55 9.91 -22.21 -24.22
CA GLU A 55 10.91 -21.96 -25.28
C GLU A 55 12.22 -22.73 -24.99
N ASP A 56 12.70 -22.64 -23.76
CA ASP A 56 13.87 -23.38 -23.30
C ASP A 56 13.82 -23.55 -21.77
N LYS A 57 13.90 -24.78 -21.31
CA LYS A 57 13.93 -25.13 -19.88
C LYS A 57 15.03 -24.40 -19.11
N ARG A 58 16.13 -23.99 -19.76
CA ARG A 58 17.21 -23.22 -19.13
C ARG A 58 16.76 -21.86 -18.63
N PHE A 59 15.62 -21.33 -19.09
CA PHE A 59 15.00 -20.11 -18.60
C PHE A 59 14.09 -20.29 -17.38
N ALA A 60 13.93 -21.53 -16.86
CA ALA A 60 13.22 -21.75 -15.59
C ALA A 60 14.03 -21.17 -14.41
N ALA A 61 13.34 -20.74 -13.37
CA ALA A 61 13.94 -20.18 -12.15
C ALA A 61 15.03 -21.10 -11.58
N ARG A 62 16.21 -20.53 -11.32
CA ARG A 62 17.43 -21.26 -10.97
C ARG A 62 17.82 -21.04 -9.52
N ALA A 63 18.57 -22.00 -8.98
CA ALA A 63 19.13 -21.95 -7.63
C ALA A 63 20.55 -22.53 -7.60
N LEU A 64 21.36 -22.04 -6.66
CA LEU A 64 22.67 -22.59 -6.34
C LEU A 64 22.55 -23.52 -5.13
N THR A 65 23.18 -24.69 -5.21
CA THR A 65 23.29 -25.64 -4.12
C THR A 65 24.72 -26.17 -4.00
N ALA A 66 25.12 -26.68 -2.85
CA ALA A 66 26.42 -27.32 -2.65
C ALA A 66 26.24 -28.85 -2.54
N VAL A 67 26.95 -29.60 -3.40
CA VAL A 67 26.96 -31.05 -3.45
C VAL A 67 28.39 -31.53 -3.25
N ARG A 68 28.61 -32.65 -2.52
CA ARG A 68 29.95 -33.23 -2.47
C ARG A 68 30.40 -33.63 -3.86
N THR A 69 31.66 -33.30 -4.21
CA THR A 69 32.15 -33.54 -5.57
C THR A 69 32.02 -35.03 -6.01
N GLU A 70 32.18 -35.98 -5.08
CA GLU A 70 32.00 -37.39 -5.32
C GLU A 70 30.54 -37.82 -5.55
N GLU A 71 29.59 -37.01 -5.15
CA GLU A 71 28.13 -37.20 -5.29
C GLU A 71 27.53 -36.36 -6.43
N THR A 72 28.34 -35.51 -7.07
CA THR A 72 27.88 -34.60 -8.13
C THR A 72 27.50 -35.42 -9.38
N PRO A 73 26.25 -35.28 -9.89
CA PRO A 73 25.85 -35.92 -11.14
C PRO A 73 26.74 -35.52 -12.31
N ALA A 74 26.98 -36.47 -13.24
CA ALA A 74 27.86 -36.25 -14.38
C ALA A 74 27.36 -35.16 -15.36
N ASP A 75 26.04 -34.91 -15.37
CA ASP A 75 25.35 -33.91 -16.18
C ASP A 75 25.04 -32.60 -15.40
N ALA A 76 25.53 -32.50 -14.16
CA ALA A 76 25.31 -31.33 -13.34
C ALA A 76 26.06 -30.08 -13.88
N GLU A 77 25.41 -28.93 -13.87
CA GLU A 77 26.02 -27.65 -14.23
C GLU A 77 26.80 -27.09 -13.03
N VAL A 78 28.10 -27.49 -12.94
CA VAL A 78 28.99 -27.04 -11.88
C VAL A 78 29.51 -25.65 -12.21
N LEU A 79 29.18 -24.65 -11.38
CA LEU A 79 29.68 -23.29 -11.53
C LEU A 79 31.05 -23.11 -10.84
N TYR A 80 31.18 -23.66 -9.61
CA TYR A 80 32.36 -23.46 -8.77
C TYR A 80 32.68 -24.75 -8.05
N ARG A 81 33.95 -24.94 -7.72
CA ARG A 81 34.42 -26.03 -6.85
C ARG A 81 35.23 -25.45 -5.69
N PHE A 82 34.89 -25.85 -4.47
CA PHE A 82 35.52 -25.37 -3.26
C PHE A 82 35.94 -26.53 -2.36
N TRP A 83 37.02 -26.31 -1.60
CA TRP A 83 37.40 -27.16 -0.51
C TRP A 83 36.86 -26.56 0.78
N ILE A 84 35.94 -27.26 1.41
CA ILE A 84 35.17 -26.81 2.56
C ILE A 84 35.61 -27.59 3.79
N LYS A 85 35.94 -26.88 4.86
CA LYS A 85 36.19 -27.45 6.18
C LYS A 85 34.99 -27.20 7.07
N LEU A 86 34.40 -28.29 7.57
CA LEU A 86 33.28 -28.25 8.53
C LEU A 86 33.78 -28.78 9.88
N ASN A 87 33.31 -28.19 10.98
CA ASN A 87 33.54 -28.74 12.31
C ASN A 87 32.70 -30.00 12.58
N SER A 88 32.88 -30.62 13.76
CA SER A 88 32.14 -31.82 14.17
C SER A 88 30.60 -31.65 14.22
N GLY A 89 30.13 -30.42 14.28
CA GLY A 89 28.67 -30.07 14.20
C GLY A 89 28.18 -29.72 12.81
N GLY A 90 28.99 -29.93 11.76
CA GLY A 90 28.60 -29.62 10.37
C GLY A 90 28.57 -28.13 10.03
N GLN A 91 29.26 -27.29 10.83
CA GLN A 91 29.29 -25.85 10.60
C GLN A 91 30.59 -25.44 9.91
N LEU A 92 30.45 -24.45 9.00
CA LEU A 92 31.58 -23.90 8.24
C LEU A 92 32.68 -23.35 9.12
N GLU A 93 33.93 -23.79 8.89
CA GLU A 93 35.14 -23.29 9.53
C GLU A 93 36.04 -22.53 8.54
N ASP A 94 36.23 -23.09 7.33
CA ASP A 94 37.09 -22.47 6.31
C ASP A 94 36.67 -22.89 4.89
N VAL A 95 37.00 -22.07 3.90
CA VAL A 95 36.76 -22.26 2.46
C VAL A 95 38.05 -21.99 1.69
N ARG A 96 38.40 -22.86 0.73
CA ARG A 96 39.56 -22.72 -0.15
C ARG A 96 39.18 -23.04 -1.59
N LEU A 97 39.82 -22.34 -2.53
CA LEU A 97 39.68 -22.64 -3.98
C LEU A 97 40.48 -23.88 -4.36
N ASP A 98 41.68 -24.01 -3.76
CA ASP A 98 42.59 -25.13 -4.01
C ASP A 98 42.63 -26.07 -2.82
N GLN A 99 42.92 -27.35 -3.05
CA GLN A 99 43.09 -28.34 -2.00
C GLN A 99 44.25 -27.98 -1.11
N PRO A 100 44.06 -27.79 0.23
CA PRO A 100 45.14 -27.53 1.15
C PRO A 100 46.06 -28.76 1.28
N LYS A 101 47.34 -28.55 1.07
CA LYS A 101 48.33 -29.65 1.14
C LYS A 101 48.46 -30.16 2.59
N GLY A 102 48.25 -31.46 2.79
CA GLY A 102 48.44 -32.14 4.05
C GLY A 102 47.34 -31.94 5.11
N ASP A 103 46.21 -31.38 4.76
CA ASP A 103 45.04 -31.32 5.64
C ASP A 103 43.85 -32.07 5.03
N GLU A 104 43.61 -33.32 5.51
CA GLU A 104 42.54 -34.20 5.08
C GLU A 104 41.15 -33.80 5.64
N SER A 105 41.09 -32.75 6.47
CA SER A 105 39.82 -32.28 7.03
C SER A 105 38.97 -31.47 6.04
N TYR A 106 39.53 -31.08 4.90
CA TYR A 106 38.78 -30.44 3.82
C TYR A 106 38.10 -31.46 2.87
N VAL A 107 36.85 -31.19 2.59
CA VAL A 107 36.05 -31.96 1.62
C VAL A 107 35.77 -31.10 0.42
N SER A 108 35.90 -31.66 -0.77
CA SER A 108 35.55 -30.95 -2.02
C SER A 108 34.05 -30.93 -2.23
N TYR A 109 33.52 -29.71 -2.50
CA TYR A 109 32.12 -29.47 -2.87
C TYR A 109 32.04 -28.76 -4.20
N ASP A 110 31.13 -29.22 -5.03
CA ASP A 110 30.70 -28.56 -6.25
C ASP A 110 29.50 -27.67 -5.94
N PHE A 111 29.58 -26.40 -6.31
CA PHE A 111 28.47 -25.49 -6.27
C PHE A 111 27.77 -25.57 -7.61
N VAL A 112 26.60 -26.21 -7.58
CA VAL A 112 25.85 -26.65 -8.76
C VAL A 112 24.66 -25.72 -9.00
N LEU A 113 24.53 -25.25 -10.24
CA LEU A 113 23.36 -24.53 -10.67
C LEU A 113 22.24 -25.53 -10.99
N THR A 114 21.14 -25.42 -10.29
CA THR A 114 19.97 -26.29 -10.41
C THR A 114 18.69 -25.47 -10.61
N TYR A 115 17.55 -26.11 -10.65
CA TYR A 115 16.26 -25.45 -10.74
C TYR A 115 15.61 -25.31 -9.35
N THR A 116 14.86 -24.20 -9.14
CA THR A 116 14.09 -24.02 -7.91
C THR A 116 12.90 -24.98 -7.86
N GLY A 117 12.39 -25.39 -9.02
CA GLY A 117 11.12 -26.10 -9.15
C GLY A 117 9.91 -25.21 -8.87
N GLY A 118 10.13 -23.91 -8.79
CA GLY A 118 9.06 -22.95 -8.54
C GLY A 118 8.11 -22.78 -9.72
N THR A 119 6.88 -22.40 -9.41
CA THR A 119 5.79 -22.19 -10.36
C THR A 119 5.21 -20.80 -10.22
N ILE A 120 4.35 -20.42 -11.15
CA ILE A 120 3.38 -19.33 -10.99
C ILE A 120 1.98 -19.95 -10.88
N ARG A 121 1.01 -19.19 -10.44
CA ARG A 121 -0.39 -19.61 -10.53
C ARG A 121 -0.84 -19.57 -11.99
N GLY A 122 -1.66 -20.53 -12.37
CA GLY A 122 -2.26 -20.58 -13.70
C GLY A 122 -3.74 -20.23 -13.69
N LEU A 123 -4.38 -20.36 -14.82
CA LEU A 123 -5.76 -19.96 -15.09
C LEU A 123 -6.78 -21.08 -14.88
N LEU A 124 -6.33 -22.33 -14.76
CA LEU A 124 -7.18 -23.50 -14.53
C LEU A 124 -7.00 -24.02 -13.09
N PRO A 125 -8.00 -24.72 -12.52
CA PRO A 125 -7.92 -25.24 -11.14
C PRO A 125 -6.75 -26.20 -10.88
N ASP A 126 -6.29 -26.93 -11.88
CA ASP A 126 -5.14 -27.84 -11.81
C ASP A 126 -3.79 -27.16 -12.11
N GLU A 127 -3.82 -25.86 -12.38
CA GLU A 127 -2.66 -24.98 -12.57
C GLU A 127 -2.42 -24.03 -11.38
N ASP A 128 -3.24 -24.08 -10.32
CA ASP A 128 -3.07 -23.22 -9.13
C ASP A 128 -1.89 -23.71 -8.26
N ASP A 129 -1.56 -22.94 -7.21
CA ASP A 129 -0.44 -23.19 -6.29
C ASP A 129 -0.34 -24.66 -5.85
N GLY A 130 0.82 -25.26 -6.12
CA GLY A 130 1.12 -26.66 -5.74
C GLY A 130 0.40 -27.72 -6.55
N GLN A 131 -0.34 -27.35 -7.59
CA GLN A 131 -0.98 -28.30 -8.50
C GLN A 131 0.02 -28.83 -9.55
N PRO A 132 -0.21 -30.05 -10.09
CA PRO A 132 0.76 -30.70 -10.98
C PRO A 132 1.02 -29.93 -12.29
N ASN A 133 0.04 -29.18 -12.78
CA ASN A 133 0.11 -28.50 -14.07
C ASN A 133 0.40 -26.98 -13.90
N ALA A 134 0.70 -26.52 -12.67
CA ALA A 134 1.06 -25.14 -12.44
C ALA A 134 2.24 -24.71 -13.34
N PRO A 135 2.14 -23.57 -14.06
CA PRO A 135 3.16 -23.16 -15.02
C PRO A 135 4.50 -22.89 -14.32
N ALA A 136 5.62 -23.27 -14.96
CA ALA A 136 6.94 -23.08 -14.39
C ALA A 136 7.32 -21.59 -14.32
N ALA A 137 7.90 -21.18 -13.19
CA ALA A 137 8.43 -19.84 -13.00
C ALA A 137 9.71 -19.63 -13.83
N ALA A 138 9.82 -18.47 -14.49
CA ALA A 138 11.00 -18.10 -15.24
C ALA A 138 12.11 -17.51 -14.36
N ASP A 139 13.35 -17.59 -14.84
CA ASP A 139 14.52 -16.95 -14.23
C ASP A 139 14.54 -15.44 -14.52
N ILE A 140 13.85 -14.67 -13.70
CA ILE A 140 13.77 -13.20 -13.84
C ILE A 140 15.07 -12.47 -13.44
N LEU A 141 16.09 -13.19 -12.94
CA LEU A 141 17.45 -12.66 -12.78
C LEU A 141 18.25 -12.75 -14.10
N ASN A 142 17.75 -13.49 -15.09
CA ASN A 142 18.36 -13.68 -16.39
C ASN A 142 17.76 -12.68 -17.40
N PRO A 143 18.54 -11.69 -17.91
CA PRO A 143 18.04 -10.70 -18.86
C PRO A 143 17.41 -11.28 -20.13
N TYR A 144 17.89 -12.44 -20.60
CA TYR A 144 17.34 -13.10 -21.78
C TYR A 144 15.95 -13.70 -21.52
N ALA A 145 15.74 -14.26 -20.34
CA ALA A 145 14.42 -14.77 -19.96
C ALA A 145 13.42 -13.58 -19.81
N VAL A 146 13.85 -12.47 -19.26
CA VAL A 146 13.02 -11.25 -19.16
C VAL A 146 12.71 -10.67 -20.54
N GLN A 147 13.67 -10.68 -21.47
CA GLN A 147 13.41 -10.28 -22.86
C GLN A 147 12.36 -11.16 -23.52
N LEU A 148 12.41 -12.48 -23.33
CA LEU A 148 11.38 -13.40 -23.83
C LEU A 148 10.01 -13.13 -23.16
N PHE A 149 10.01 -12.83 -21.87
CA PHE A 149 8.79 -12.43 -21.18
C PHE A 149 8.14 -11.21 -21.84
N THR A 150 8.92 -10.15 -22.12
CA THR A 150 8.39 -8.97 -22.83
C THR A 150 7.91 -9.30 -24.24
N GLN A 151 8.59 -10.18 -24.96
CA GLN A 151 8.17 -10.61 -26.30
C GLN A 151 6.85 -11.38 -26.27
N HIS A 152 6.66 -12.31 -25.31
CA HIS A 152 5.44 -13.09 -25.19
C HIS A 152 4.25 -12.28 -24.70
N THR A 153 4.46 -11.22 -23.93
CA THR A 153 3.40 -10.40 -23.31
C THR A 153 3.32 -9.02 -23.93
N HIS A 154 4.19 -8.12 -23.57
CA HIS A 154 4.15 -6.70 -23.91
C HIS A 154 4.14 -6.45 -25.42
N ASP A 155 5.03 -7.10 -26.19
CA ASP A 155 5.08 -6.98 -27.64
C ASP A 155 3.79 -7.51 -28.28
N ARG A 156 3.22 -8.61 -27.78
CA ARG A 156 1.94 -9.15 -28.27
C ARG A 156 0.78 -8.20 -28.03
N TYR A 157 0.70 -7.59 -26.83
CA TYR A 157 -0.31 -6.56 -26.57
C TYR A 157 -0.11 -5.35 -27.48
N TYR A 158 1.12 -4.91 -27.71
CA TYR A 158 1.41 -3.80 -28.59
C TYR A 158 1.07 -4.10 -30.06
N GLU A 159 1.46 -5.27 -30.55
CA GLU A 159 1.13 -5.73 -31.92
C GLU A 159 -0.38 -5.66 -32.21
N LYS A 160 -1.20 -6.12 -31.26
CA LYS A 160 -2.66 -6.19 -31.43
C LYS A 160 -3.38 -4.87 -31.12
N LEU A 161 -2.89 -4.09 -30.15
CA LEU A 161 -3.65 -3.01 -29.52
C LEU A 161 -2.96 -1.65 -29.52
N SER A 162 -1.88 -1.48 -30.31
CA SER A 162 -1.03 -0.26 -30.31
C SER A 162 -1.80 1.04 -30.53
N ARG A 163 -2.93 1.01 -31.23
CA ARG A 163 -3.78 2.21 -31.47
C ARG A 163 -4.30 2.87 -30.17
N PHE A 164 -4.37 2.12 -29.09
CA PHE A 164 -4.85 2.59 -27.80
C PHE A 164 -3.73 3.08 -26.86
N PHE A 165 -2.44 2.76 -27.17
CA PHE A 165 -1.31 3.07 -26.31
C PHE A 165 -1.06 4.56 -26.19
N GLY A 166 -0.75 5.01 -24.97
CA GLY A 166 -0.58 6.43 -24.65
C GLY A 166 -1.88 7.26 -24.69
N LYS A 167 -3.05 6.61 -24.83
CA LYS A 167 -4.38 7.21 -24.86
C LYS A 167 -5.27 6.49 -23.86
N THR A 168 -5.94 5.42 -24.30
CA THR A 168 -6.80 4.58 -23.45
C THR A 168 -5.96 3.65 -22.58
N VAL A 169 -4.95 2.98 -23.16
CA VAL A 169 -3.98 2.17 -22.41
C VAL A 169 -2.89 3.09 -21.87
N ILE A 170 -2.76 3.16 -20.55
CA ILE A 170 -1.83 4.07 -19.86
C ILE A 170 -0.67 3.37 -19.19
N GLY A 171 -0.71 2.05 -19.01
CA GLY A 171 0.37 1.31 -18.35
C GLY A 171 0.18 -0.19 -18.38
N PHE A 172 1.28 -0.87 -18.02
CA PHE A 172 1.32 -2.27 -17.64
C PHE A 172 1.52 -2.40 -16.15
N PHE A 173 0.83 -3.36 -15.56
CA PHE A 173 0.93 -3.70 -14.14
C PHE A 173 1.70 -5.00 -13.99
N THR A 174 2.82 -4.94 -13.25
CA THR A 174 3.63 -6.09 -12.87
C THR A 174 3.42 -6.39 -11.39
N ASP A 175 3.22 -7.67 -11.06
CA ASP A 175 2.70 -8.13 -9.78
C ASP A 175 3.67 -9.09 -9.08
N GLU A 176 4.24 -8.66 -7.95
CA GLU A 176 5.09 -9.45 -7.02
C GLU A 176 6.10 -10.40 -7.70
N PRO A 177 6.91 -9.95 -8.68
CA PRO A 177 7.82 -10.84 -9.40
C PRO A 177 8.75 -11.59 -8.44
N SER A 178 8.78 -12.93 -8.55
CA SER A 178 9.47 -13.81 -7.62
C SER A 178 10.67 -14.50 -8.27
N VAL A 179 11.86 -14.34 -7.68
CA VAL A 179 13.10 -14.93 -8.18
C VAL A 179 13.16 -16.45 -8.04
N SER A 180 12.38 -17.04 -7.15
CA SER A 180 12.32 -18.50 -6.97
C SER A 180 11.04 -19.14 -7.55
N GLY A 181 10.04 -18.31 -7.87
CA GLY A 181 8.69 -18.78 -8.09
C GLY A 181 7.99 -19.18 -6.79
N ARG A 182 6.72 -19.59 -6.91
CA ARG A 182 5.88 -20.08 -5.80
C ARG A 182 6.10 -21.59 -5.61
N CYS A 183 5.84 -22.09 -4.44
CA CYS A 183 5.98 -23.52 -4.11
C CYS A 183 7.38 -24.11 -4.40
N ALA A 184 8.41 -23.28 -4.51
CA ALA A 184 9.77 -23.69 -4.79
C ALA A 184 10.37 -24.52 -3.65
N ASP A 185 11.14 -25.57 -4.00
CA ASP A 185 11.95 -26.31 -3.03
C ASP A 185 13.32 -25.62 -2.84
N MET A 186 13.40 -24.75 -1.84
CA MET A 186 14.60 -23.98 -1.53
C MET A 186 15.43 -24.57 -0.39
N LYS A 187 15.16 -25.80 0.06
CA LYS A 187 15.94 -26.42 1.14
C LYS A 187 17.40 -26.66 0.70
N GLY A 188 18.35 -26.01 1.37
CA GLY A 188 19.78 -26.08 1.03
C GLY A 188 20.15 -25.42 -0.29
N LYS A 189 19.31 -24.50 -0.75
CA LYS A 189 19.48 -23.75 -2.00
C LYS A 189 19.30 -22.26 -1.75
N ILE A 190 19.88 -21.43 -2.63
CA ILE A 190 19.63 -20.00 -2.74
C ILE A 190 19.29 -19.66 -4.19
N SER A 191 18.40 -18.70 -4.44
CA SER A 191 18.11 -18.25 -5.81
C SER A 191 19.38 -17.73 -6.48
N TRP A 192 19.60 -18.14 -7.71
CA TRP A 192 20.85 -17.83 -8.43
C TRP A 192 20.60 -17.82 -9.93
N THR A 193 21.50 -17.18 -10.70
CA THR A 193 21.58 -17.33 -12.15
C THR A 193 23.05 -17.51 -12.57
N TYR A 194 23.30 -17.92 -13.81
CA TYR A 194 24.60 -18.41 -14.25
C TYR A 194 25.77 -17.42 -14.10
N ASP A 195 25.54 -16.13 -14.18
CA ASP A 195 26.55 -15.05 -14.14
C ASP A 195 26.45 -14.13 -12.89
N LEU A 196 25.69 -14.53 -11.87
CA LEU A 196 25.43 -13.68 -10.69
C LEU A 196 26.63 -13.44 -9.79
N LEU A 197 27.72 -14.22 -9.96
CA LEU A 197 28.90 -14.14 -9.08
C LEU A 197 29.61 -12.77 -9.21
N GLU A 198 29.65 -12.20 -10.40
CA GLU A 198 30.24 -10.88 -10.63
C GLU A 198 29.49 -9.81 -9.84
N ASP A 199 28.16 -9.80 -9.92
CA ASP A 199 27.33 -8.90 -9.12
C ASP A 199 27.52 -9.11 -7.60
N PHE A 200 27.69 -10.38 -7.16
CA PHE A 200 27.92 -10.69 -5.77
C PHE A 200 29.23 -10.09 -5.26
N PHE A 201 30.32 -10.19 -6.05
CA PHE A 201 31.60 -9.58 -5.72
C PHE A 201 31.55 -8.04 -5.77
N GLU A 202 30.88 -7.47 -6.76
CA GLU A 202 30.68 -6.02 -6.83
C GLU A 202 29.86 -5.47 -5.65
N CYS A 203 29.00 -6.29 -5.08
CA CYS A 203 28.27 -5.96 -3.84
C CYS A 203 29.12 -6.14 -2.58
N GLY A 204 30.39 -6.57 -2.70
CA GLY A 204 31.34 -6.73 -1.62
C GLY A 204 31.37 -8.14 -1.03
N GLY A 205 30.83 -9.14 -1.74
CA GLY A 205 30.89 -10.54 -1.34
C GLY A 205 32.24 -11.19 -1.61
N GLU A 206 32.52 -12.23 -0.87
CA GLU A 206 33.68 -13.11 -1.03
C GLU A 206 33.23 -14.57 -1.08
N PHE A 207 34.12 -15.49 -1.47
CA PHE A 207 33.81 -16.91 -1.49
C PHE A 207 33.40 -17.48 -0.13
N THR A 208 33.94 -16.94 0.95
CA THR A 208 33.55 -17.29 2.33
C THR A 208 32.11 -16.89 2.62
N ASP A 209 31.68 -15.72 2.14
CA ASP A 209 30.28 -15.30 2.26
C ASP A 209 29.36 -16.20 1.46
N LEU A 210 29.74 -16.55 0.21
CA LEU A 210 28.97 -17.47 -0.64
C LEU A 210 28.80 -18.85 0.03
N ALA A 211 29.87 -19.41 0.60
CA ALA A 211 29.79 -20.65 1.34
C ALA A 211 28.92 -20.54 2.62
N ALA A 212 28.97 -19.40 3.31
CA ALA A 212 28.16 -19.14 4.50
C ALA A 212 26.66 -19.02 4.22
N LEU A 213 26.26 -18.84 2.96
CA LEU A 213 24.84 -18.88 2.54
C LEU A 213 24.32 -20.34 2.42
N LEU A 214 25.20 -21.30 2.10
CA LEU A 214 24.83 -22.69 1.86
C LEU A 214 25.18 -23.62 3.04
N PHE A 215 26.12 -23.23 3.88
CA PHE A 215 26.52 -23.99 5.06
C PHE A 215 26.23 -23.22 6.35
N PRO A 216 25.70 -23.89 7.39
CA PRO A 216 25.57 -23.26 8.69
C PRO A 216 26.92 -22.74 9.20
N THR A 217 26.95 -21.55 9.79
CA THR A 217 28.16 -20.99 10.44
C THR A 217 27.89 -20.61 11.87
N LYS A 218 28.92 -20.78 12.76
CA LYS A 218 28.84 -20.33 14.16
C LYS A 218 28.91 -18.82 14.30
N ASP A 219 29.63 -18.19 13.41
CA ASP A 219 29.81 -16.74 13.45
C ASP A 219 28.56 -16.05 12.87
N LYS A 220 27.68 -15.61 13.77
CA LYS A 220 26.46 -14.86 13.41
C LYS A 220 26.75 -13.56 12.63
N LYS A 221 27.95 -12.98 12.79
CA LYS A 221 28.34 -11.78 12.06
C LYS A 221 28.57 -12.11 10.59
N THR A 222 29.35 -13.18 10.32
CA THR A 222 29.60 -13.69 8.96
C THR A 222 28.26 -14.08 8.29
N ALA A 223 27.39 -14.84 8.97
CA ALA A 223 26.09 -15.21 8.42
C ALA A 223 25.22 -14.01 8.04
N ARG A 224 25.15 -12.99 8.91
CA ARG A 224 24.39 -11.76 8.65
C ARG A 224 25.01 -10.96 7.51
N ASN A 225 26.35 -10.86 7.45
CA ASN A 225 27.03 -10.15 6.37
C ASN A 225 26.75 -10.83 5.02
N ALA A 226 26.93 -12.15 4.95
CA ALA A 226 26.64 -12.94 3.74
C ALA A 226 25.19 -12.76 3.27
N ALA A 227 24.22 -12.88 4.20
CA ALA A 227 22.80 -12.68 3.87
C ALA A 227 22.50 -11.25 3.37
N ARG A 228 23.14 -10.22 3.98
CA ARG A 228 23.00 -8.83 3.56
C ARG A 228 23.55 -8.59 2.15
N ILE A 229 24.76 -9.07 1.88
CA ILE A 229 25.39 -8.96 0.55
C ILE A 229 24.53 -9.67 -0.50
N TYR A 230 24.10 -10.89 -0.20
CA TYR A 230 23.24 -11.65 -1.08
C TYR A 230 21.93 -10.93 -1.39
N LYS A 231 21.23 -10.41 -0.36
CA LYS A 231 20.01 -9.63 -0.57
C LYS A 231 20.26 -8.40 -1.48
N LYS A 232 21.36 -7.69 -1.24
CA LYS A 232 21.76 -6.56 -2.07
C LYS A 232 22.04 -6.97 -3.52
N THR A 233 22.70 -8.12 -3.73
CA THR A 233 23.01 -8.67 -5.06
C THR A 233 21.73 -9.01 -5.82
N ILE A 234 20.83 -9.76 -5.18
CA ILE A 234 19.52 -10.14 -5.79
C ILE A 234 18.70 -8.89 -6.13
N SER A 235 18.57 -7.94 -5.19
CA SER A 235 17.82 -6.71 -5.43
C SER A 235 18.42 -5.89 -6.59
N ARG A 236 19.74 -5.72 -6.63
CA ARG A 236 20.41 -5.03 -7.74
C ARG A 236 20.15 -5.74 -9.08
N ARG A 237 20.41 -7.05 -9.14
CA ARG A 237 20.23 -7.84 -10.37
C ARG A 237 18.78 -7.83 -10.84
N LEU A 238 17.82 -7.98 -9.93
CA LEU A 238 16.40 -7.92 -10.25
C LEU A 238 16.00 -6.52 -10.77
N ASN A 239 16.51 -5.47 -10.15
CA ASN A 239 16.28 -4.10 -10.60
C ASN A 239 16.81 -3.84 -12.01
N ASP A 240 17.98 -4.37 -12.35
CA ASP A 240 18.63 -4.13 -13.63
C ASP A 240 18.07 -5.07 -14.73
N ALA A 241 17.92 -6.35 -14.46
CA ALA A 241 17.47 -7.33 -15.44
C ALA A 241 15.94 -7.27 -15.69
N TYR A 242 15.13 -7.08 -14.64
CA TYR A 242 13.68 -7.15 -14.73
C TYR A 242 13.03 -5.75 -14.80
N TYR A 243 13.07 -5.01 -13.70
CA TYR A 243 12.32 -3.76 -13.61
C TYR A 243 12.80 -2.68 -14.58
N GLN A 244 14.11 -2.56 -14.80
CA GLN A 244 14.64 -1.60 -15.78
C GLN A 244 14.22 -1.96 -17.19
N THR A 245 14.29 -3.26 -17.56
CA THR A 245 13.86 -3.73 -18.89
C THR A 245 12.39 -3.40 -19.14
N LEU A 246 11.50 -3.70 -18.19
CA LEU A 246 10.08 -3.38 -18.32
C LEU A 246 9.82 -1.87 -18.36
N SER A 247 10.50 -1.10 -17.50
CA SER A 247 10.37 0.36 -17.48
C SER A 247 10.79 1.00 -18.80
N ASP A 248 11.91 0.56 -19.37
CA ASP A 248 12.41 1.06 -20.66
C ASP A 248 11.46 0.68 -21.80
N TRP A 249 10.94 -0.56 -21.79
CA TRP A 249 9.94 -0.99 -22.75
C TRP A 249 8.67 -0.13 -22.68
N CYS A 250 8.13 0.06 -21.49
CA CYS A 250 6.91 0.86 -21.27
C CYS A 250 7.09 2.30 -21.76
N ARG A 251 8.21 2.94 -21.41
CA ARG A 251 8.51 4.31 -21.85
C ARG A 251 8.67 4.42 -23.35
N ALA A 252 9.33 3.44 -23.98
CA ALA A 252 9.48 3.39 -25.45
C ALA A 252 8.13 3.30 -26.17
N HIS A 253 7.11 2.74 -25.52
CA HIS A 253 5.76 2.58 -26.08
C HIS A 253 4.73 3.57 -25.51
N ASN A 254 5.21 4.64 -24.83
CA ASN A 254 4.40 5.73 -24.31
C ASN A 254 3.32 5.26 -23.29
N VAL A 255 3.66 4.29 -22.47
CA VAL A 255 2.88 3.79 -21.35
C VAL A 255 3.74 3.72 -20.08
N ALA A 256 3.12 3.62 -18.91
CA ALA A 256 3.79 3.58 -17.63
C ALA A 256 4.04 2.14 -17.15
N LEU A 257 5.18 1.90 -16.50
CA LEU A 257 5.33 0.73 -15.64
C LEU A 257 4.63 1.01 -14.32
N MET A 258 3.69 0.15 -13.95
CA MET A 258 2.89 0.19 -12.73
C MET A 258 3.03 -1.14 -11.98
N GLY A 259 2.55 -1.19 -10.74
CA GLY A 259 2.61 -2.41 -9.94
C GLY A 259 3.46 -2.25 -8.70
N HIS A 260 3.97 -3.36 -8.18
CA HIS A 260 4.68 -3.37 -6.91
C HIS A 260 5.71 -4.51 -6.83
N PRO A 261 6.76 -4.35 -6.00
CA PRO A 261 7.69 -5.43 -5.68
C PRO A 261 7.04 -6.44 -4.73
N ALA A 262 7.59 -7.64 -4.64
CA ALA A 262 7.13 -8.68 -3.72
C ALA A 262 7.35 -8.32 -2.24
N GLU A 263 8.33 -7.47 -1.94
CA GLU A 263 8.71 -7.11 -0.58
C GLU A 263 8.21 -5.72 -0.20
N SER A 264 7.39 -5.61 0.85
CA SER A 264 6.80 -4.34 1.31
C SER A 264 7.81 -3.24 1.68
N GLY A 265 9.01 -3.62 2.08
CA GLY A 265 10.09 -2.69 2.43
C GLY A 265 11.04 -2.35 1.28
N ASP A 266 10.82 -2.83 0.05
CA ASP A 266 11.74 -2.63 -1.08
C ASP A 266 11.60 -1.24 -1.73
N CYS A 267 11.99 -0.21 -0.96
CA CYS A 267 11.90 1.18 -1.37
C CYS A 267 12.84 1.56 -2.52
N ASP A 268 13.92 0.82 -2.73
CA ASP A 268 14.87 1.09 -3.81
C ASP A 268 14.29 0.66 -5.16
N THR A 269 13.58 -0.47 -5.21
CA THR A 269 12.87 -0.97 -6.39
C THR A 269 11.70 -0.06 -6.79
N LEU A 270 10.98 0.54 -5.84
CA LEU A 270 9.87 1.46 -6.14
C LEU A 270 10.28 2.62 -7.07
N ARG A 271 11.56 2.99 -7.11
CA ARG A 271 12.08 4.04 -7.98
C ARG A 271 12.13 3.67 -9.47
N LYS A 272 11.99 2.40 -9.81
CA LYS A 272 11.97 1.90 -11.19
C LYS A 272 10.60 2.06 -11.85
N PHE A 273 9.55 2.23 -11.05
CA PHE A 273 8.19 2.39 -11.54
C PHE A 273 7.88 3.84 -11.92
N ASP A 274 7.13 4.03 -13.01
CA ASP A 274 6.54 5.33 -13.36
C ASP A 274 5.35 5.65 -12.46
N VAL A 275 4.64 4.62 -11.99
CA VAL A 275 3.63 4.69 -10.94
C VAL A 275 3.99 3.66 -9.86
N PRO A 276 4.82 4.04 -8.87
CA PRO A 276 5.20 3.12 -7.81
C PRO A 276 3.98 2.70 -7.00
N GLY A 277 3.88 1.42 -6.72
CA GLY A 277 2.75 0.81 -6.02
C GLY A 277 3.15 -0.13 -4.90
N GLN A 278 2.14 -0.54 -4.14
CA GLN A 278 2.22 -1.56 -3.09
C GLN A 278 0.92 -2.36 -3.05
N ASP A 279 0.92 -3.47 -2.35
CA ASP A 279 -0.25 -4.30 -2.15
C ASP A 279 -0.57 -4.48 -0.67
N LEU A 280 -1.75 -4.02 -0.25
CA LEU A 280 -2.22 -4.09 1.13
C LEU A 280 -3.36 -5.12 1.25
N VAL A 281 -3.00 -6.37 1.38
CA VAL A 281 -3.87 -7.56 1.40
C VAL A 281 -3.77 -8.36 2.69
N TRP A 282 -4.57 -9.40 2.84
CA TRP A 282 -4.52 -10.38 3.93
C TRP A 282 -4.61 -9.79 5.34
N ARG A 283 -5.20 -8.60 5.52
CA ARG A 283 -5.19 -7.85 6.79
C ARG A 283 -3.78 -7.72 7.41
N MET A 284 -2.77 -7.56 6.57
CA MET A 284 -1.40 -7.26 7.03
C MET A 284 -1.36 -6.04 7.94
N VAL A 285 -2.27 -5.09 7.68
CA VAL A 285 -2.50 -3.91 8.51
C VAL A 285 -3.95 -3.87 8.96
N THR A 286 -4.16 -3.58 10.24
CA THR A 286 -5.47 -3.40 10.88
C THR A 286 -5.44 -2.17 11.77
N GLU A 287 -6.57 -1.80 12.36
CA GLU A 287 -6.66 -0.68 13.31
C GLU A 287 -5.63 -0.83 14.46
N GLU A 288 -5.48 -2.04 15.01
CA GLU A 288 -4.62 -2.29 16.17
C GLU A 288 -3.13 -2.20 15.84
N ASN A 289 -2.75 -2.42 14.58
CA ASN A 289 -1.35 -2.46 14.16
C ASN A 289 -0.97 -1.44 13.08
N ALA A 290 -1.84 -0.47 12.80
CA ALA A 290 -1.68 0.55 11.75
C ALA A 290 -0.37 1.34 11.80
N LEU A 291 0.30 1.39 12.95
CA LEU A 291 1.59 2.06 13.14
C LEU A 291 2.74 1.11 13.50
N THR A 292 2.45 -0.17 13.77
CA THR A 292 3.43 -1.11 14.33
C THR A 292 3.72 -2.31 13.43
N SER A 293 2.80 -2.64 12.51
CA SER A 293 3.05 -3.66 11.49
C SER A 293 4.23 -3.26 10.60
N PRO A 294 5.13 -4.19 10.25
CA PRO A 294 6.14 -3.94 9.21
C PRO A 294 5.52 -3.41 7.90
N ASP A 295 4.34 -3.89 7.55
CA ASP A 295 3.64 -3.55 6.31
C ASP A 295 2.92 -2.19 6.36
N SER A 296 2.83 -1.57 7.55
CA SER A 296 2.22 -0.24 7.72
C SER A 296 2.92 0.88 6.93
N VAL A 297 4.15 0.64 6.49
CA VAL A 297 4.96 1.60 5.72
C VAL A 297 4.65 1.61 4.22
N MET A 298 4.01 0.55 3.69
CA MET A 298 3.81 0.31 2.26
C MET A 298 3.30 1.55 1.50
N ALA A 299 2.12 2.04 1.86
CA ALA A 299 1.51 3.17 1.18
C ALA A 299 2.37 4.43 1.24
N LYS A 300 3.05 4.65 2.38
CA LYS A 300 3.94 5.79 2.57
C LYS A 300 5.19 5.69 1.71
N LEU A 301 5.81 4.52 1.62
CA LEU A 301 6.99 4.30 0.78
C LEU A 301 6.69 4.54 -0.70
N ALA A 302 5.57 4.03 -1.22
CA ALA A 302 5.16 4.26 -2.60
C ALA A 302 4.89 5.75 -2.86
N ALA A 303 4.21 6.44 -1.94
CA ALA A 303 3.93 7.86 -2.06
C ALA A 303 5.21 8.72 -1.99
N ASP A 304 6.14 8.41 -1.08
CA ASP A 304 7.40 9.15 -0.94
C ASP A 304 8.35 8.87 -2.10
N SER A 305 8.38 7.63 -2.62
CA SER A 305 9.10 7.31 -3.87
C SER A 305 8.57 8.14 -5.04
N ALA A 306 7.25 8.21 -5.25
CA ALA A 306 6.65 9.05 -6.27
C ALA A 306 7.04 10.53 -6.12
N ARG A 307 7.00 11.06 -4.90
CA ARG A 307 7.40 12.44 -4.59
C ARG A 307 8.85 12.70 -5.00
N HIS A 308 9.77 11.82 -4.63
CA HIS A 308 11.20 12.00 -4.90
C HIS A 308 11.60 11.68 -6.34
N THR A 309 10.85 10.84 -7.06
CA THR A 309 11.10 10.60 -8.49
C THR A 309 10.39 11.58 -9.42
N GLY A 310 9.47 12.41 -8.88
CA GLY A 310 8.67 13.34 -9.66
C GLY A 310 7.46 12.70 -10.34
N ALA A 311 7.13 11.46 -9.98
CA ALA A 311 5.93 10.80 -10.47
C ALA A 311 4.67 11.47 -9.92
N SER A 312 3.68 11.72 -10.77
CA SER A 312 2.43 12.36 -10.37
C SER A 312 1.47 11.41 -9.64
N ARG A 313 1.67 10.10 -9.81
CA ARG A 313 0.83 9.04 -9.26
C ARG A 313 1.68 8.06 -8.46
N ASN A 314 1.05 7.51 -7.43
CA ASN A 314 1.43 6.28 -6.75
C ASN A 314 0.17 5.46 -6.55
N SER A 315 0.30 4.14 -6.49
CA SER A 315 -0.85 3.25 -6.38
C SER A 315 -0.77 2.37 -5.13
N ASN A 316 -1.93 1.84 -4.75
CA ASN A 316 -1.99 0.73 -3.81
C ASN A 316 -3.07 -0.24 -4.28
N GLU A 317 -2.69 -1.48 -4.49
CA GLU A 317 -3.61 -2.60 -4.55
C GLU A 317 -4.13 -2.87 -3.15
N CYS A 318 -5.42 -3.17 -2.98
CA CYS A 318 -6.00 -3.29 -1.65
C CYS A 318 -7.30 -4.10 -1.67
N PHE A 319 -7.69 -4.56 -0.47
CA PHE A 319 -8.90 -5.30 -0.15
C PHE A 319 -8.84 -6.82 -0.37
N GLY A 320 -7.90 -7.33 -1.17
CA GLY A 320 -7.76 -8.77 -1.40
C GLY A 320 -7.59 -9.53 -0.09
N VAL A 321 -8.51 -10.45 0.19
CA VAL A 321 -8.51 -11.31 1.40
C VAL A 321 -8.52 -10.54 2.72
N CYS A 322 -8.99 -9.28 2.72
CA CYS A 322 -9.00 -8.40 3.90
C CYS A 322 -10.22 -8.59 4.84
N GLY A 323 -11.04 -9.59 4.62
CA GLY A 323 -12.18 -9.90 5.50
C GLY A 323 -11.77 -10.27 6.92
N GLU A 324 -12.61 -9.92 7.90
CA GLU A 324 -12.35 -10.13 9.32
C GLU A 324 -12.35 -11.60 9.72
N ALA A 325 -11.66 -11.92 10.83
CA ALA A 325 -11.59 -13.26 11.42
C ALA A 325 -11.15 -14.37 10.45
N GLY A 326 -10.32 -14.04 9.46
CA GLY A 326 -9.88 -14.99 8.43
C GLY A 326 -11.03 -15.49 7.53
N ASN A 327 -12.07 -14.68 7.37
CA ASN A 327 -13.21 -14.92 6.50
C ASN A 327 -13.22 -13.86 5.41
N PRO A 328 -12.61 -14.12 4.23
CA PRO A 328 -12.39 -13.09 3.21
C PRO A 328 -13.64 -12.39 2.71
N TRP A 329 -14.80 -13.08 2.73
CA TRP A 329 -16.07 -12.49 2.37
C TRP A 329 -16.68 -11.61 3.48
N ASN A 330 -16.12 -11.63 4.70
CA ASN A 330 -16.51 -10.76 5.81
C ASN A 330 -15.73 -9.43 5.75
N PHE A 331 -15.74 -8.80 4.60
CA PHE A 331 -15.19 -7.47 4.36
C PHE A 331 -16.35 -6.50 4.23
N THR A 332 -16.41 -5.50 5.10
CA THR A 332 -17.54 -4.59 5.19
C THR A 332 -17.24 -3.24 4.52
N PRO A 333 -18.27 -2.42 4.21
CA PRO A 333 -18.04 -1.04 3.79
C PRO A 333 -17.26 -0.20 4.81
N ASP A 334 -17.40 -0.47 6.10
CA ASP A 334 -16.63 0.21 7.16
C ASP A 334 -15.15 -0.15 7.07
N ASN A 335 -14.83 -1.44 6.92
CA ASN A 335 -13.45 -1.88 6.66
C ASN A 335 -12.88 -1.19 5.41
N MET A 336 -13.66 -1.10 4.33
CA MET A 336 -13.25 -0.43 3.09
C MET A 336 -12.92 1.05 3.35
N MET A 337 -13.77 1.77 4.07
CA MET A 337 -13.53 3.18 4.39
C MET A 337 -12.31 3.38 5.28
N TRP A 338 -12.11 2.50 6.27
CA TRP A 338 -10.92 2.55 7.11
C TRP A 338 -9.63 2.38 6.29
N TYR A 339 -9.56 1.36 5.41
CA TYR A 339 -8.39 1.15 4.53
C TYR A 339 -8.16 2.33 3.58
N LEU A 340 -9.21 2.89 2.99
CA LEU A 340 -9.10 4.09 2.15
C LEU A 340 -8.53 5.27 2.93
N ASN A 341 -9.00 5.52 4.14
CA ASN A 341 -8.52 6.59 5.01
C ASN A 341 -7.06 6.39 5.39
N PHE A 342 -6.69 5.16 5.77
CA PHE A 342 -5.30 4.76 6.04
C PHE A 342 -4.37 5.07 4.84
N LEU A 343 -4.79 4.70 3.63
CA LEU A 343 -4.01 4.90 2.41
C LEU A 343 -3.88 6.38 2.06
N PHE A 344 -4.97 7.14 2.13
CA PHE A 344 -4.95 8.57 1.80
C PHE A 344 -4.15 9.41 2.81
N ALA A 345 -4.18 9.06 4.09
CA ALA A 345 -3.34 9.69 5.11
C ALA A 345 -1.84 9.52 4.84
N ARG A 346 -1.45 8.46 4.16
CA ARG A 346 -0.06 8.15 3.79
C ARG A 346 0.34 8.67 2.42
N GLY A 347 -0.60 9.31 1.69
CA GLY A 347 -0.35 9.98 0.41
C GLY A 347 -0.65 9.16 -0.82
N CYS A 348 -1.31 8.00 -0.69
CA CYS A 348 -1.81 7.25 -1.83
C CYS A 348 -2.75 8.12 -2.67
N ASN A 349 -2.67 8.01 -4.01
CA ASN A 349 -3.51 8.79 -4.91
C ASN A 349 -4.06 8.00 -6.11
N MET A 350 -3.87 6.68 -6.10
CA MET A 350 -4.49 5.76 -7.05
C MET A 350 -4.80 4.43 -6.33
N ILE A 351 -6.07 4.12 -6.23
CA ILE A 351 -6.56 2.90 -5.59
C ILE A 351 -6.82 1.85 -6.67
N ILE A 352 -6.28 0.65 -6.47
CA ILE A 352 -6.51 -0.52 -7.30
C ILE A 352 -7.22 -1.57 -6.45
N PRO A 353 -8.57 -1.59 -6.45
CA PRO A 353 -9.31 -2.57 -5.66
C PRO A 353 -9.12 -3.98 -6.20
N HIS A 354 -8.77 -4.92 -5.35
CA HIS A 354 -8.74 -6.34 -5.62
C HIS A 354 -10.04 -6.99 -5.12
N ALA A 355 -10.98 -7.39 -6.00
CA ALA A 355 -11.08 -7.06 -7.40
C ALA A 355 -12.55 -6.98 -7.83
N PHE A 356 -12.81 -6.52 -9.04
CA PHE A 356 -14.14 -6.61 -9.65
C PHE A 356 -14.23 -7.90 -10.46
N TYR A 357 -14.99 -8.89 -9.95
CA TYR A 357 -15.13 -10.17 -10.63
C TYR A 357 -16.26 -10.12 -11.66
N TYR A 358 -16.02 -10.69 -12.82
CA TYR A 358 -17.09 -10.83 -13.79
C TYR A 358 -18.13 -11.89 -13.35
N SER A 359 -17.74 -12.85 -12.52
CA SER A 359 -18.61 -13.90 -11.98
C SER A 359 -18.11 -14.44 -10.65
N VAL A 360 -19.04 -14.85 -9.78
CA VAL A 360 -18.80 -15.60 -8.54
C VAL A 360 -19.67 -16.88 -8.50
N ARG A 361 -20.14 -17.34 -9.65
CA ARG A 361 -21.14 -18.40 -9.75
C ARG A 361 -20.59 -19.79 -9.43
N THR A 362 -19.29 -20.02 -9.67
CA THR A 362 -18.64 -21.28 -9.38
C THR A 362 -17.79 -21.17 -8.12
N PRO A 363 -17.54 -22.29 -7.39
CA PRO A 363 -16.62 -22.29 -6.26
C PRO A 363 -15.21 -21.81 -6.61
N VAL A 364 -14.73 -22.10 -7.83
CA VAL A 364 -13.43 -21.61 -8.33
C VAL A 364 -13.43 -20.07 -8.33
N GLN A 365 -14.44 -19.45 -8.91
CA GLN A 365 -14.54 -17.99 -9.01
C GLN A 365 -14.78 -17.32 -7.66
N SER A 366 -15.66 -17.87 -6.81
CA SER A 366 -16.00 -17.25 -5.51
C SER A 366 -14.91 -17.42 -4.45
N ASN A 367 -13.97 -18.37 -4.63
CA ASN A 367 -12.84 -18.57 -3.71
C ASN A 367 -11.53 -17.98 -4.20
N GLU A 368 -11.52 -17.33 -5.38
CA GLU A 368 -10.32 -16.72 -5.95
C GLU A 368 -10.03 -15.36 -5.30
N ARG A 369 -9.36 -15.39 -4.15
CA ARG A 369 -8.94 -14.19 -3.39
C ARG A 369 -10.06 -13.19 -3.12
N PRO A 370 -11.22 -13.62 -2.57
CA PRO A 370 -12.34 -12.72 -2.27
C PRO A 370 -11.94 -11.56 -1.33
N PRO A 371 -12.78 -10.50 -1.24
CA PRO A 371 -14.12 -10.41 -1.79
C PRO A 371 -14.16 -9.94 -3.25
N ASP A 372 -15.28 -10.18 -3.96
CA ASP A 372 -15.62 -9.30 -5.07
C ASP A 372 -15.96 -7.93 -4.52
N VAL A 373 -15.27 -6.88 -4.93
CA VAL A 373 -15.57 -5.49 -4.55
C VAL A 373 -16.57 -4.83 -5.49
N GLY A 374 -16.96 -5.55 -6.54
CA GLY A 374 -17.79 -5.09 -7.63
C GLY A 374 -19.26 -5.51 -7.53
N PRO A 375 -19.87 -5.82 -8.70
CA PRO A 375 -21.32 -5.98 -8.84
C PRO A 375 -21.91 -7.17 -8.09
N ASN A 376 -21.10 -8.14 -7.67
CA ASN A 376 -21.57 -9.30 -6.95
C ASN A 376 -21.59 -9.10 -5.42
N ASN A 377 -21.43 -7.85 -4.93
CA ASN A 377 -21.45 -7.56 -3.50
C ASN A 377 -22.61 -6.63 -3.09
N ILE A 378 -23.00 -6.68 -1.81
CA ILE A 378 -24.18 -6.01 -1.24
C ILE A 378 -24.11 -4.48 -1.35
N TRP A 379 -22.92 -3.89 -1.34
CA TRP A 379 -22.69 -2.44 -1.42
C TRP A 379 -22.70 -1.88 -2.86
N TRP A 380 -22.80 -2.70 -3.89
CA TRP A 380 -22.63 -2.24 -5.28
C TRP A 380 -23.55 -1.08 -5.66
N LYS A 381 -24.79 -1.09 -5.22
CA LYS A 381 -25.73 0.01 -5.50
C LYS A 381 -25.26 1.37 -4.96
N ASP A 382 -24.43 1.38 -3.91
CA ASP A 382 -23.86 2.56 -3.29
C ASP A 382 -22.40 2.84 -3.71
N TYR A 383 -21.77 1.93 -4.44
CA TYR A 383 -20.34 2.01 -4.77
C TYR A 383 -19.95 3.32 -5.48
N ARG A 384 -20.89 3.93 -6.23
CA ARG A 384 -20.66 5.26 -6.84
C ARG A 384 -20.30 6.33 -5.80
N LYS A 385 -20.88 6.29 -4.59
CA LYS A 385 -20.58 7.23 -3.51
C LYS A 385 -19.13 7.03 -3.03
N ILE A 386 -18.73 5.77 -2.84
CA ILE A 386 -17.36 5.38 -2.46
C ILE A 386 -16.37 5.78 -3.56
N ALA A 387 -16.68 5.50 -4.83
CA ALA A 387 -15.83 5.88 -5.95
C ALA A 387 -15.63 7.41 -6.06
N MET A 388 -16.67 8.20 -5.75
CA MET A 388 -16.57 9.66 -5.72
C MET A 388 -15.73 10.15 -4.53
N TYR A 389 -15.79 9.49 -3.39
CA TYR A 389 -14.91 9.72 -2.25
C TYR A 389 -13.44 9.46 -2.63
N ILE A 390 -13.15 8.28 -3.19
CA ILE A 390 -11.83 7.93 -3.72
C ILE A 390 -11.33 8.99 -4.70
N LYS A 391 -12.17 9.39 -5.65
CA LYS A 391 -11.81 10.41 -6.65
C LYS A 391 -11.40 11.73 -6.02
N ARG A 392 -12.13 12.22 -5.01
CA ARG A 392 -11.85 13.52 -4.37
C ARG A 392 -10.55 13.49 -3.58
N LEU A 393 -10.31 12.45 -2.78
CA LEU A 393 -9.07 12.32 -2.00
C LEU A 393 -7.86 11.98 -2.88
N SER A 394 -8.04 11.17 -3.92
CA SER A 394 -7.00 10.96 -4.95
C SER A 394 -6.62 12.27 -5.63
N TRP A 395 -7.60 13.11 -5.99
CA TRP A 395 -7.34 14.44 -6.55
C TRP A 395 -6.57 15.31 -5.55
N LEU A 396 -6.94 15.31 -4.27
CA LEU A 396 -6.24 16.07 -3.25
C LEU A 396 -4.75 15.69 -3.17
N ASN A 397 -4.43 14.39 -3.14
CA ASN A 397 -3.05 13.89 -3.05
C ASN A 397 -2.26 13.96 -4.37
N THR A 398 -2.93 14.03 -5.54
CA THR A 398 -2.25 14.07 -6.84
C THR A 398 -1.61 15.43 -7.09
N THR A 399 -0.33 15.45 -7.43
CA THR A 399 0.45 16.68 -7.70
C THR A 399 0.44 17.71 -6.56
N SER A 400 0.08 17.30 -5.36
CA SER A 400 0.20 18.12 -4.16
C SER A 400 1.61 18.00 -3.57
N VAL A 401 2.09 19.09 -3.01
CA VAL A 401 3.34 19.12 -2.25
C VAL A 401 3.01 18.96 -0.78
N ASN A 402 3.49 17.93 -0.13
CA ASN A 402 3.38 17.82 1.32
C ASN A 402 4.48 18.62 2.01
N HIS A 403 4.19 19.05 3.26
CA HIS A 403 5.10 19.86 4.07
C HIS A 403 5.61 19.00 5.26
N PRO A 404 6.63 18.14 5.05
CA PRO A 404 7.15 17.29 6.10
C PRO A 404 8.03 18.07 7.08
N ASP A 405 7.94 17.72 8.36
CA ASP A 405 8.84 18.21 9.40
C ASP A 405 10.23 17.54 9.32
N ALA A 406 10.26 16.26 8.96
CA ALA A 406 11.47 15.46 8.96
C ALA A 406 11.62 14.59 7.70
N ALA A 407 12.87 14.30 7.32
CA ALA A 407 13.23 13.17 6.48
C ALA A 407 13.64 11.99 7.37
N VAL A 408 13.15 10.80 7.08
CA VAL A 408 13.53 9.55 7.75
C VAL A 408 14.32 8.68 6.77
N LEU A 409 15.62 8.51 7.03
CA LEU A 409 16.48 7.74 6.13
C LEU A 409 16.10 6.26 6.15
N CYS A 410 15.98 5.66 4.98
CA CYS A 410 15.65 4.24 4.79
C CYS A 410 16.41 3.61 3.62
N SER A 411 16.40 2.31 3.57
CA SER A 411 16.81 1.49 2.42
C SER A 411 15.98 0.19 2.41
N SER A 412 16.05 -0.56 1.33
CA SER A 412 15.43 -1.90 1.25
C SER A 412 16.00 -2.90 2.27
N GLU A 413 17.16 -2.61 2.91
CA GLU A 413 17.68 -3.40 4.02
C GLU A 413 17.00 -3.06 5.35
N HIS A 414 16.56 -1.82 5.55
CA HIS A 414 15.93 -1.36 6.79
C HIS A 414 15.05 -0.13 6.58
N VAL A 415 13.75 -0.28 6.84
CA VAL A 415 12.77 0.80 6.93
C VAL A 415 12.39 1.00 8.40
N PRO A 416 12.60 2.20 8.97
CA PRO A 416 12.23 2.48 10.36
C PRO A 416 10.70 2.48 10.54
N VAL A 417 10.14 1.49 11.26
CA VAL A 417 8.71 1.42 11.64
C VAL A 417 8.50 1.95 13.06
N LYS A 418 9.11 1.29 14.06
CA LYS A 418 8.94 1.67 15.47
C LYS A 418 9.38 3.10 15.80
N PRO A 419 10.51 3.64 15.25
CA PRO A 419 10.91 5.00 15.54
C PRO A 419 9.96 6.08 15.03
N VAL A 420 9.16 5.80 14.00
CA VAL A 420 8.21 6.78 13.42
C VAL A 420 6.82 6.72 14.05
N GLU A 421 6.47 5.65 14.77
CA GLU A 421 5.19 5.53 15.46
C GLU A 421 4.87 6.74 16.37
N PRO A 422 5.80 7.20 17.25
CA PRO A 422 5.55 8.36 18.09
C PRO A 422 5.40 9.66 17.29
N LEU A 423 6.05 9.78 16.11
CA LEU A 423 5.86 10.94 15.23
C LEU A 423 4.41 11.03 14.74
N TYR A 424 3.85 9.90 14.30
CA TYR A 424 2.44 9.84 13.90
C TYR A 424 1.50 10.23 15.05
N LYS A 425 1.69 9.65 16.24
CA LYS A 425 0.84 9.92 17.43
C LYS A 425 0.90 11.37 17.87
N LYS A 426 2.04 12.04 17.71
CA LYS A 426 2.23 13.45 18.05
C LYS A 426 1.96 14.42 16.89
N GLY A 427 1.50 13.90 15.74
CA GLY A 427 1.15 14.69 14.56
C GLY A 427 2.34 15.38 13.89
N TYR A 428 3.58 14.85 14.04
CA TYR A 428 4.71 15.29 13.23
C TYR A 428 4.67 14.61 11.87
N THR A 429 4.91 15.40 10.84
CA THR A 429 4.92 14.91 9.45
C THR A 429 6.33 14.56 9.01
N PHE A 430 6.46 13.51 8.22
CA PHE A 430 7.75 13.07 7.71
C PHE A 430 7.60 12.43 6.32
N ASN A 431 8.72 12.35 5.59
CA ASN A 431 8.85 11.48 4.42
C ASN A 431 10.00 10.50 4.64
N TYR A 432 9.86 9.28 4.14
CA TYR A 432 10.98 8.39 3.97
C TYR A 432 11.89 8.92 2.86
N LEU A 433 13.18 8.94 3.11
CA LEU A 433 14.21 9.35 2.17
C LEU A 433 15.14 8.16 1.92
N THR A 434 15.31 7.73 0.68
CA THR A 434 16.24 6.63 0.38
C THR A 434 17.70 7.09 0.51
N ILE A 435 18.60 6.12 0.71
CA ILE A 435 20.05 6.39 0.69
C ILE A 435 20.47 7.02 -0.65
N ASP A 436 19.89 6.55 -1.76
CA ASP A 436 20.17 7.10 -3.09
C ASP A 436 19.77 8.58 -3.20
N ASP A 437 18.59 8.97 -2.70
CA ASP A 437 18.16 10.37 -2.68
C ASP A 437 19.07 11.23 -1.80
N LEU A 438 19.48 10.71 -0.64
CA LEU A 438 20.43 11.40 0.23
C LEU A 438 21.77 11.64 -0.47
N MET A 439 22.32 10.63 -1.11
CA MET A 439 23.64 10.68 -1.73
C MET A 439 23.67 11.59 -2.96
N ASN A 440 22.70 11.47 -3.83
CA ASN A 440 22.71 12.06 -5.16
C ASN A 440 21.94 13.37 -5.27
N ARG A 441 20.93 13.63 -4.41
CA ARG A 441 19.99 14.73 -4.57
C ARG A 441 19.90 15.67 -3.37
N ALA A 442 20.19 15.18 -2.15
CA ALA A 442 20.10 16.02 -0.97
C ALA A 442 21.20 17.10 -0.90
N ARG A 443 20.78 18.31 -0.57
CA ARG A 443 21.65 19.47 -0.32
C ARG A 443 21.14 20.26 0.88
N VAL A 444 22.02 21.01 1.53
CA VAL A 444 21.66 21.93 2.61
C VAL A 444 21.52 23.35 2.06
N VAL A 445 20.41 24.01 2.36
CA VAL A 445 20.11 25.40 2.00
C VAL A 445 19.37 26.02 3.18
N ASP A 446 19.86 27.17 3.68
CA ASP A 446 19.27 27.88 4.82
C ASP A 446 19.00 26.95 6.02
N ASP A 447 20.01 26.21 6.45
CA ASP A 447 19.98 25.23 7.56
C ASP A 447 18.90 24.14 7.43
N THR A 448 18.33 23.95 6.21
CA THR A 448 17.38 22.88 5.92
C THR A 448 17.96 21.89 4.92
N ILE A 449 17.53 20.65 5.02
CA ILE A 449 17.84 19.59 4.02
C ILE A 449 16.79 19.64 2.93
N ARG A 450 17.23 19.79 1.69
CA ARG A 450 16.33 19.87 0.53
C ARG A 450 16.59 18.74 -0.44
N VAL A 451 15.50 18.14 -0.90
CA VAL A 451 15.48 17.19 -2.02
C VAL A 451 14.41 17.69 -2.98
N ASP A 452 14.84 18.22 -4.12
CA ASP A 452 14.01 18.94 -5.09
C ASP A 452 13.15 20.04 -4.42
N GLN A 453 11.82 19.90 -4.44
CA GLN A 453 10.88 20.85 -3.86
C GLN A 453 10.61 20.59 -2.36
N TYR A 454 11.05 19.47 -1.80
CA TYR A 454 10.79 19.08 -0.42
C TYR A 454 11.85 19.64 0.51
N ILE A 455 11.40 20.21 1.63
CA ILE A 455 12.22 20.87 2.65
C ILE A 455 12.04 20.13 3.96
N TYR A 456 13.15 19.68 4.54
CA TYR A 456 13.18 18.93 5.80
C TYR A 456 13.96 19.72 6.85
N LYS A 457 13.35 19.90 8.02
CA LYS A 457 13.97 20.59 9.15
C LYS A 457 15.04 19.72 9.81
N VAL A 458 14.92 18.38 9.70
CA VAL A 458 15.83 17.42 10.30
C VAL A 458 15.90 16.14 9.47
N LEU A 459 17.09 15.51 9.42
CA LEU A 459 17.30 14.14 8.96
C LEU A 459 17.35 13.19 10.16
N LEU A 460 16.46 12.22 10.20
CA LEU A 460 16.38 11.18 11.21
C LEU A 460 16.96 9.88 10.66
N VAL A 461 17.94 9.32 11.36
CA VAL A 461 18.63 8.08 10.98
C VAL A 461 18.46 7.07 12.10
N ASP A 462 17.79 5.96 11.83
CA ASP A 462 17.69 4.87 12.79
C ASP A 462 19.08 4.24 13.00
N SER A 463 19.52 4.12 14.25
CA SER A 463 20.82 3.52 14.60
C SER A 463 20.99 2.06 14.11
N ARG A 464 19.91 1.41 13.72
CA ARG A 464 19.91 0.06 13.13
C ARG A 464 20.09 0.03 11.62
N LEU A 465 19.93 1.18 10.93
CA LEU A 465 20.15 1.27 9.49
C LEU A 465 21.62 1.05 9.18
N PRO A 466 22.00 0.09 8.35
CA PRO A 466 23.38 -0.09 7.91
C PRO A 466 23.81 1.11 7.05
N ILE A 467 24.83 1.83 7.48
CA ILE A 467 25.42 2.95 6.76
C ILE A 467 26.91 2.71 6.58
N ASP A 468 27.43 2.97 5.40
CA ASP A 468 28.86 2.89 5.08
C ASP A 468 29.60 4.23 5.31
N ALA A 469 30.90 4.24 5.07
CA ALA A 469 31.74 5.43 5.26
C ALA A 469 31.32 6.60 4.33
N ALA A 470 30.86 6.32 3.11
CA ALA A 470 30.46 7.35 2.15
C ALA A 470 29.13 8.03 2.61
N ILE A 471 28.20 7.26 3.14
CA ILE A 471 26.95 7.78 3.70
C ILE A 471 27.26 8.62 4.93
N VAL A 472 28.14 8.14 5.84
CA VAL A 472 28.57 8.90 7.02
C VAL A 472 29.22 10.24 6.62
N GLU A 473 30.09 10.23 5.61
CA GLU A 473 30.72 11.46 5.09
C GLU A 473 29.69 12.42 4.49
N LYS A 474 28.72 11.93 3.72
CA LYS A 474 27.64 12.76 3.16
C LYS A 474 26.80 13.41 4.26
N ILE A 475 26.40 12.65 5.28
CA ILE A 475 25.68 13.14 6.44
C ILE A 475 26.52 14.21 7.16
N GLY A 476 27.81 13.92 7.41
CA GLY A 476 28.74 14.86 8.03
C GLY A 476 28.85 16.18 7.27
N ARG A 477 28.90 16.14 5.94
CA ARG A 477 28.87 17.35 5.10
C ARG A 477 27.57 18.14 5.26
N CYS A 478 26.44 17.46 5.33
CA CYS A 478 25.14 18.13 5.57
C CYS A 478 25.13 18.82 6.95
N VAL A 479 25.66 18.21 7.99
CA VAL A 479 25.74 18.80 9.34
C VAL A 479 26.70 20.01 9.38
N ILE A 480 27.85 19.94 8.72
CA ILE A 480 28.80 21.07 8.63
C ILE A 480 28.15 22.28 7.92
N GLN A 481 27.22 22.03 7.00
CA GLN A 481 26.48 23.08 6.27
C GLN A 481 25.26 23.60 7.06
N GLY A 482 25.06 23.19 8.30
CA GLY A 482 23.96 23.67 9.16
C GLY A 482 22.73 22.75 9.23
N GLY A 483 22.69 21.69 8.42
CA GLY A 483 21.57 20.73 8.44
C GLY A 483 21.50 19.96 9.77
N LEU A 484 20.31 19.89 10.37
CA LEU A 484 20.10 19.13 11.60
C LEU A 484 20.00 17.62 11.28
N MET A 485 20.68 16.81 12.08
CA MET A 485 20.65 15.34 11.99
C MET A 485 20.57 14.70 13.36
N HIS A 486 19.81 13.62 13.48
CA HIS A 486 19.71 12.82 14.69
C HIS A 486 19.83 11.33 14.36
N ASN A 487 20.81 10.67 14.98
CA ASN A 487 21.02 9.22 14.86
C ASN A 487 20.63 8.54 16.17
N SER A 488 19.48 7.87 16.17
CA SER A 488 18.93 7.17 17.35
C SER A 488 17.81 6.24 16.90
N SER A 489 17.40 5.33 17.76
CA SER A 489 16.13 4.58 17.59
C SER A 489 14.95 5.26 18.30
N ASN A 490 15.15 6.45 18.92
CA ASN A 490 14.10 7.30 19.48
C ASN A 490 14.17 8.66 18.80
N PHE A 491 13.19 8.95 17.93
CA PHE A 491 13.14 10.19 17.15
C PHE A 491 12.39 11.31 17.88
N ILE A 492 11.36 10.97 18.65
CA ILE A 492 10.38 11.95 19.13
C ILE A 492 10.98 12.99 20.05
N ASP A 493 11.82 12.59 21.03
CA ASP A 493 12.40 13.52 22.00
C ASP A 493 13.27 14.59 21.32
N TYR A 494 13.96 14.20 20.26
CA TYR A 494 14.78 15.13 19.48
C TYR A 494 13.91 16.08 18.65
N VAL A 495 12.88 15.54 18.00
CA VAL A 495 11.98 16.33 17.12
C VAL A 495 11.20 17.33 17.95
N GLU A 496 10.61 16.94 19.08
CA GLU A 496 9.88 17.85 19.98
C GLU A 496 10.75 19.03 20.47
N LYS A 497 12.03 18.78 20.73
CA LYS A 497 12.97 19.80 21.21
C LYS A 497 13.43 20.75 20.10
N ASN A 498 13.64 20.26 18.88
CA ASN A 498 14.38 20.99 17.85
C ASN A 498 13.54 21.40 16.62
N VAL A 499 12.34 20.82 16.44
CA VAL A 499 11.48 21.10 15.29
C VAL A 499 10.26 21.90 15.69
N LYS A 500 10.26 23.19 15.32
CA LYS A 500 9.11 24.07 15.54
C LYS A 500 8.09 23.89 14.40
N ARG A 501 6.86 23.50 14.76
CA ARG A 501 5.73 23.42 13.81
C ARG A 501 5.01 24.75 13.70
N THR A 502 4.55 25.08 12.51
CA THR A 502 3.69 26.26 12.24
C THR A 502 2.24 25.85 12.01
N SER A 503 2.01 24.58 11.76
CA SER A 503 0.67 24.00 11.64
C SER A 503 0.63 22.67 12.37
N TYR A 504 -0.40 22.44 13.20
CA TYR A 504 -0.57 21.24 14.00
C TYR A 504 -2.01 21.14 14.54
N PHE A 505 -2.36 19.98 15.07
CA PHE A 505 -3.63 19.77 15.74
C PHE A 505 -3.40 19.60 17.25
N GLU A 506 -4.25 20.22 18.04
CA GLU A 506 -4.35 20.07 19.50
C GLU A 506 -5.73 19.57 19.86
N GLY A 507 -5.85 18.51 20.64
CA GLY A 507 -7.13 17.98 21.06
C GLY A 507 -6.99 16.78 21.98
N GLU A 508 -8.14 16.16 22.28
CA GLU A 508 -8.23 14.93 23.06
C GLU A 508 -8.24 13.72 22.14
N ASN A 509 -7.79 12.56 22.64
CA ASN A 509 -7.77 11.27 21.94
C ASN A 509 -7.01 11.28 20.61
N THR A 510 -5.92 12.08 20.51
CA THR A 510 -5.20 12.32 19.25
C THR A 510 -4.26 11.21 18.82
N ASP A 511 -4.10 10.13 19.57
CA ASP A 511 -3.20 9.02 19.22
C ASP A 511 -3.59 8.35 17.89
N ASP A 512 -4.90 8.33 17.58
CA ASP A 512 -5.44 7.79 16.34
C ASP A 512 -5.59 8.83 15.21
N LEU A 513 -5.20 10.08 15.47
CA LEU A 513 -5.21 11.12 14.46
C LEU A 513 -3.98 11.03 13.55
N ARG A 514 -4.19 11.04 12.23
CA ARG A 514 -3.14 11.28 11.24
C ARG A 514 -3.29 12.69 10.70
N PHE A 515 -2.24 13.48 10.86
CA PHE A 515 -2.17 14.87 10.44
C PHE A 515 -1.34 14.97 9.14
N VAL A 516 -1.91 15.55 8.08
CA VAL A 516 -1.21 15.78 6.82
C VAL A 516 -1.38 17.21 6.38
N HIS A 517 -0.27 17.89 6.10
CA HIS A 517 -0.25 19.26 5.57
C HIS A 517 0.22 19.23 4.11
N LEU A 518 -0.61 19.75 3.21
CA LEU A 518 -0.41 19.76 1.76
C LEU A 518 -0.53 21.18 1.21
N SER A 519 0.13 21.44 0.09
CA SER A 519 -0.19 22.56 -0.81
C SER A 519 -0.64 22.04 -2.16
N LYS A 520 -1.79 22.50 -2.63
CA LYS A 520 -2.30 22.19 -3.95
C LYS A 520 -2.66 23.48 -4.69
N SER A 521 -2.04 23.69 -5.86
CA SER A 521 -2.20 24.92 -6.65
C SER A 521 -1.94 26.19 -5.84
N GLY A 522 -0.99 26.13 -4.90
CA GLY A 522 -0.60 27.23 -4.02
C GLY A 522 -1.55 27.49 -2.84
N CYS A 523 -2.54 26.63 -2.62
CA CYS A 523 -3.46 26.72 -1.47
C CYS A 523 -3.09 25.66 -0.42
N PRO A 524 -2.95 26.00 0.86
CA PRO A 524 -2.77 25.04 1.94
C PRO A 524 -4.01 24.20 2.15
N PHE A 525 -3.80 22.90 2.36
CA PHE A 525 -4.82 21.93 2.76
C PHE A 525 -4.32 21.10 3.93
N PHE A 526 -5.22 20.81 4.84
CA PHE A 526 -5.00 19.92 5.97
C PHE A 526 -5.94 18.71 5.85
N LEU A 527 -5.36 17.52 5.79
CA LEU A 527 -6.10 16.27 5.85
C LEU A 527 -5.91 15.69 7.26
N LEU A 528 -7.02 15.60 7.99
CA LEU A 528 -7.10 15.07 9.35
C LEU A 528 -7.87 13.76 9.29
N VAL A 529 -7.22 12.66 9.61
CA VAL A 529 -7.80 11.31 9.51
C VAL A 529 -7.86 10.69 10.90
N ASN A 530 -9.06 10.31 11.32
CA ASN A 530 -9.27 9.52 12.52
C ASN A 530 -9.28 8.03 12.14
N GLU A 531 -8.21 7.31 12.49
CA GLU A 531 -8.10 5.87 12.26
C GLU A 531 -8.72 5.03 13.38
N GLY A 532 -9.17 5.67 14.48
CA GLY A 532 -9.74 5.02 15.65
C GLY A 532 -11.26 5.04 15.68
N ARG A 533 -11.80 4.40 16.73
CA ARG A 533 -13.24 4.23 16.98
C ARG A 533 -13.85 5.29 17.91
N THR A 534 -13.06 6.24 18.38
CA THR A 534 -13.52 7.35 19.23
C THR A 534 -13.48 8.66 18.49
N GLU A 535 -14.45 9.52 18.73
CA GLU A 535 -14.48 10.87 18.18
C GLU A 535 -13.27 11.69 18.69
N ILE A 536 -12.65 12.43 17.81
CA ILE A 536 -11.54 13.34 18.12
C ILE A 536 -12.06 14.77 18.03
N THR A 537 -11.94 15.53 19.12
CA THR A 537 -12.28 16.96 19.16
C THR A 537 -11.05 17.78 19.48
N GLY A 538 -10.95 18.96 18.87
CA GLY A 538 -9.80 19.83 19.11
C GLY A 538 -9.76 21.04 18.19
N LYS A 539 -8.55 21.53 17.97
CA LYS A 539 -8.29 22.71 17.15
C LYS A 539 -7.15 22.46 16.17
N LEU A 540 -7.37 22.79 14.90
CA LEU A 540 -6.31 22.99 13.93
C LEU A 540 -5.69 24.37 14.21
N VAL A 541 -4.41 24.43 14.53
CA VAL A 541 -3.63 25.66 14.70
C VAL A 541 -2.71 25.82 13.49
N THR A 542 -2.69 27.00 12.88
CA THR A 542 -1.87 27.25 11.69
C THR A 542 -1.49 28.74 11.56
N ASP A 543 -0.32 29.00 10.98
CA ASP A 543 0.12 30.35 10.58
C ASP A 543 -0.48 30.79 9.23
N GLN A 544 -1.20 29.91 8.55
CA GLN A 544 -1.81 30.19 7.25
C GLN A 544 -3.02 31.10 7.43
N ASN A 545 -2.96 32.30 6.80
CA ASN A 545 -4.00 33.29 6.87
C ASN A 545 -4.98 33.20 5.71
N GLY A 546 -6.27 33.26 5.98
CA GLY A 546 -7.32 33.33 4.96
C GLY A 546 -8.64 32.71 5.35
N ALA A 547 -9.59 32.76 4.43
CA ALA A 547 -10.87 32.10 4.60
C ALA A 547 -10.67 30.58 4.56
N ALA A 548 -11.16 29.87 5.56
CA ALA A 548 -11.11 28.42 5.63
C ALA A 548 -12.44 27.77 5.24
N ALA A 549 -12.35 26.60 4.63
CA ALA A 549 -13.51 25.77 4.33
C ALA A 549 -13.24 24.31 4.69
N ASP A 550 -14.24 23.65 5.27
CA ASP A 550 -14.32 22.21 5.44
C ASP A 550 -14.90 21.59 4.15
N PHE A 551 -14.18 20.63 3.58
CA PHE A 551 -14.57 19.88 2.39
C PHE A 551 -15.01 18.49 2.80
N ASP A 552 -16.29 18.22 2.74
CA ASP A 552 -16.78 16.85 2.94
C ASP A 552 -16.38 15.97 1.73
N ALA A 553 -15.41 15.11 1.94
CA ALA A 553 -14.91 14.23 0.90
C ALA A 553 -15.96 13.23 0.39
N PHE A 554 -16.95 12.85 1.23
CA PHE A 554 -17.96 11.88 0.86
C PHE A 554 -19.09 12.52 0.01
N THR A 555 -19.65 13.63 0.46
CA THR A 555 -20.72 14.33 -0.27
C THR A 555 -20.20 15.28 -1.35
N GLY A 556 -19.02 15.85 -1.13
CA GLY A 556 -18.45 16.92 -1.96
C GLY A 556 -18.96 18.31 -1.59
N ASN A 557 -19.70 18.44 -0.49
CA ASN A 557 -20.14 19.72 0.04
C ASN A 557 -18.98 20.49 0.66
N THR A 558 -19.10 21.79 0.72
CA THR A 558 -18.15 22.67 1.39
C THR A 558 -18.87 23.57 2.37
N SER A 559 -18.28 23.76 3.55
CA SER A 559 -18.80 24.63 4.59
C SER A 559 -17.73 25.63 5.05
N PRO A 560 -18.05 26.92 5.21
CA PRO A 560 -17.11 27.90 5.75
C PRO A 560 -16.77 27.56 7.19
N MET A 561 -15.53 27.86 7.59
CA MET A 561 -15.06 27.67 8.97
C MET A 561 -14.69 29.01 9.58
N ALA A 562 -15.15 29.25 10.80
CA ALA A 562 -14.76 30.42 11.57
C ALA A 562 -13.37 30.19 12.19
N ALA A 563 -12.51 31.22 12.10
CA ALA A 563 -11.20 31.21 12.73
C ALA A 563 -11.23 32.08 14.00
N GLU A 564 -10.54 31.60 15.03
CA GLU A 564 -10.13 32.44 16.17
C GLU A 564 -8.66 32.87 15.97
N MET A 565 -8.37 34.15 15.94
CA MET A 565 -7.01 34.67 15.84
C MET A 565 -6.37 34.77 17.23
N THR A 566 -5.28 34.05 17.42
CA THR A 566 -4.54 34.04 18.71
C THR A 566 -3.08 34.42 18.51
N GLY A 567 -2.32 34.50 19.59
CA GLY A 567 -0.87 34.72 19.53
C GLY A 567 -0.08 33.54 18.87
N ARG A 568 -0.75 32.42 18.60
CA ARG A 568 -0.17 31.22 17.94
C ARG A 568 -0.50 31.14 16.45
N GLY A 569 -1.41 32.00 15.96
CA GLY A 569 -1.92 32.00 14.60
C GLY A 569 -3.44 31.87 14.55
N PHE A 570 -3.95 31.22 13.52
CA PHE A 570 -5.38 30.95 13.33
C PHE A 570 -5.73 29.60 13.92
N GLU A 571 -6.79 29.52 14.71
CA GLU A 571 -7.31 28.34 15.35
C GLU A 571 -8.71 28.02 14.81
N TYR A 572 -8.90 26.79 14.33
CA TYR A 572 -10.19 26.30 13.83
C TYR A 572 -10.64 25.10 14.67
N LYS A 573 -11.85 25.19 15.23
CA LYS A 573 -12.45 24.05 15.95
C LYS A 573 -12.80 22.95 14.97
N VAL A 574 -12.45 21.72 15.29
CA VAL A 574 -12.66 20.55 14.45
C VAL A 574 -13.10 19.36 15.28
N THR A 575 -14.14 18.68 14.79
CA THR A 575 -14.60 17.39 15.30
C THR A 575 -14.48 16.36 14.18
N ILE A 576 -13.83 15.24 14.46
CA ILE A 576 -13.55 14.18 13.50
C ILE A 576 -14.16 12.89 14.02
N PRO A 577 -15.29 12.43 13.45
CA PRO A 577 -15.92 11.16 13.85
C PRO A 577 -14.99 9.95 13.66
N PRO A 578 -15.32 8.80 14.27
CA PRO A 578 -14.61 7.53 14.04
C PRO A 578 -14.50 7.21 12.55
N HIS A 579 -13.39 6.59 12.14
CA HIS A 579 -13.10 6.14 10.75
C HIS A 579 -13.36 7.22 9.68
N SER A 580 -13.23 8.50 10.03
CA SER A 580 -13.59 9.62 9.16
C SER A 580 -12.41 10.52 8.83
N VAL A 581 -12.60 11.35 7.82
CA VAL A 581 -11.64 12.39 7.43
C VAL A 581 -12.28 13.78 7.50
N LYS A 582 -11.45 14.76 7.79
CA LYS A 582 -11.72 16.19 7.59
C LYS A 582 -10.69 16.75 6.62
N VAL A 583 -11.16 17.48 5.63
CA VAL A 583 -10.31 18.19 4.67
C VAL A 583 -10.56 19.67 4.82
N ILE A 584 -9.56 20.40 5.31
CA ILE A 584 -9.65 21.85 5.55
C ILE A 584 -8.73 22.55 4.56
N GLY A 585 -9.30 23.42 3.72
CA GLY A 585 -8.53 24.26 2.80
C GLY A 585 -8.52 25.72 3.25
N ILE A 586 -7.37 26.39 3.11
CA ILE A 586 -7.22 27.82 3.38
C ILE A 586 -7.11 28.55 2.05
N ASN A 587 -7.96 29.58 1.85
CA ASN A 587 -8.05 30.35 0.59
C ASN A 587 -8.09 29.47 -0.67
N PRO A 588 -8.95 28.48 -0.76
CA PRO A 588 -9.00 27.57 -1.90
C PRO A 588 -9.42 28.32 -3.16
N LYS A 589 -8.53 28.45 -4.13
CA LYS A 589 -8.79 29.13 -5.41
C LYS A 589 -9.80 28.32 -6.23
N GLY A 590 -10.80 29.03 -6.78
CA GLY A 590 -11.81 28.40 -7.65
C GLY A 590 -12.98 27.75 -6.91
N PHE A 591 -12.99 27.79 -5.59
CA PHE A 591 -14.16 27.44 -4.80
C PHE A 591 -14.91 28.72 -4.43
N VAL A 592 -16.07 28.91 -5.02
CA VAL A 592 -17.01 29.93 -4.53
C VAL A 592 -17.65 29.32 -3.29
N THR A 593 -17.19 29.73 -2.11
CA THR A 593 -18.01 29.59 -0.91
C THR A 593 -19.23 30.48 -1.15
N LEU A 594 -20.35 29.90 -1.50
CA LEU A 594 -21.62 30.50 -1.24
C LEU A 594 -21.70 30.58 0.29
N ALA A 595 -21.33 31.74 0.84
CA ALA A 595 -21.68 32.06 2.20
C ALA A 595 -23.20 31.97 2.24
N LYS A 596 -23.77 30.87 2.71
CA LYS A 596 -25.01 30.93 3.41
C LYS A 596 -24.71 31.82 4.58
N ASP A 597 -25.41 32.98 4.67
CA ASP A 597 -25.43 33.79 5.88
C ASP A 597 -25.50 32.82 7.05
N GLY A 598 -24.51 32.93 7.95
CA GLY A 598 -24.26 31.91 8.94
C GLY A 598 -25.56 31.51 9.64
N GLU A 599 -26.01 30.29 9.43
CA GLU A 599 -26.88 29.69 10.41
C GLU A 599 -26.10 29.77 11.72
N PRO A 600 -26.62 30.43 12.75
CA PRO A 600 -25.96 30.46 14.04
C PRO A 600 -25.65 29.01 14.40
N GLU A 601 -24.43 28.77 14.89
CA GLU A 601 -24.03 27.50 15.47
C GLU A 601 -25.03 27.25 16.60
N LEU A 602 -26.12 26.55 16.29
CA LEU A 602 -27.14 26.19 17.26
C LEU A 602 -26.42 25.26 18.23
N HIS A 603 -26.17 25.73 19.45
CA HIS A 603 -25.71 24.92 20.56
C HIS A 603 -26.81 23.94 20.94
N LEU A 604 -27.01 22.92 20.07
CA LEU A 604 -28.00 21.90 20.27
C LEU A 604 -27.52 21.01 21.43
N ARG A 605 -28.29 21.00 22.52
CA ARG A 605 -28.09 20.09 23.63
C ARG A 605 -28.90 18.82 23.38
N GLU A 606 -28.30 17.64 23.53
CA GLU A 606 -29.03 16.39 23.60
C GLU A 606 -30.02 16.43 24.78
N ILE A 607 -31.32 16.28 24.51
CA ILE A 607 -32.37 16.39 25.50
C ILE A 607 -32.83 15.01 25.96
N ALA A 608 -32.77 14.00 25.11
CA ALA A 608 -33.13 12.62 25.44
C ALA A 608 -32.44 11.61 24.54
N GLY A 609 -31.97 10.51 25.12
CA GLY A 609 -31.57 9.28 24.43
C GLY A 609 -32.58 8.19 24.79
N LEU A 610 -33.04 7.40 23.80
CA LEU A 610 -33.90 6.24 24.00
C LEU A 610 -33.05 4.99 23.83
N GLY A 611 -33.13 4.06 24.78
CA GLY A 611 -32.30 2.86 24.81
C GLY A 611 -32.63 1.84 23.72
N GLU A 612 -31.86 0.79 23.69
CA GLU A 612 -31.83 -0.27 22.67
C GLU A 612 -33.22 -0.83 22.31
N GLY A 613 -33.46 -0.94 21.00
CA GLY A 613 -34.61 -1.65 20.44
C GLY A 613 -35.93 -0.89 20.42
N ASN A 614 -35.97 0.38 20.81
CA ASN A 614 -37.19 1.18 20.67
C ASN A 614 -37.37 1.60 19.19
N MET A 615 -38.37 1.04 18.56
CA MET A 615 -38.80 1.35 17.21
C MET A 615 -39.82 2.50 17.16
N THR A 616 -40.12 3.13 18.29
CA THR A 616 -40.99 4.32 18.44
C THR A 616 -40.35 5.32 19.39
N PHE A 617 -40.55 6.61 19.11
CA PHE A 617 -40.13 7.69 19.99
C PHE A 617 -41.10 8.89 19.88
N THR A 618 -41.13 9.69 20.91
CA THR A 618 -41.99 10.90 20.95
C THR A 618 -41.12 12.13 20.73
N CYS A 619 -41.45 12.92 19.73
CA CYS A 619 -40.81 14.22 19.44
C CYS A 619 -41.70 15.37 19.98
N ARG A 620 -41.09 16.32 20.71
CA ARG A 620 -41.78 17.54 21.19
C ARG A 620 -41.66 18.63 20.12
N GLU A 621 -42.52 19.66 20.21
CA GLU A 621 -42.51 20.79 19.24
C GLU A 621 -41.25 21.64 19.30
N ASP A 622 -40.52 21.64 20.43
CA ASP A 622 -39.29 22.39 20.65
C ASP A 622 -38.02 21.66 20.13
N ILE A 623 -38.17 20.48 19.56
CA ILE A 623 -37.07 19.72 18.97
C ILE A 623 -36.76 20.27 17.57
N THR A 624 -35.50 20.68 17.35
CA THR A 624 -35.05 21.28 16.09
C THR A 624 -34.20 20.32 15.25
N LYS A 625 -33.68 19.23 15.89
CA LYS A 625 -32.88 18.22 15.20
C LYS A 625 -33.06 16.85 15.83
N VAL A 626 -33.15 15.82 14.98
CA VAL A 626 -33.28 14.43 15.40
C VAL A 626 -32.29 13.57 14.67
N ARG A 627 -31.50 12.77 15.39
CA ARG A 627 -30.56 11.81 14.84
C ARG A 627 -30.81 10.41 15.38
N LEU A 628 -30.70 9.43 14.51
CA LEU A 628 -30.50 8.02 14.90
C LEU A 628 -29.02 7.75 15.03
N ALA A 629 -28.63 7.00 16.04
CA ALA A 629 -27.27 6.52 16.24
C ALA A 629 -27.31 5.05 16.64
N PHE A 630 -26.41 4.25 16.08
CA PHE A 630 -26.26 2.83 16.38
C PHE A 630 -24.86 2.61 16.96
N THR A 631 -24.76 1.66 17.89
CA THR A 631 -23.45 1.24 18.43
C THR A 631 -22.70 0.42 17.40
N ASP A 632 -23.42 -0.48 16.71
CA ASP A 632 -22.84 -1.28 15.62
C ASP A 632 -23.92 -1.68 14.60
N ILE A 633 -23.50 -1.94 13.36
CA ILE A 633 -24.35 -2.45 12.28
C ILE A 633 -23.57 -3.55 11.54
N HIS A 634 -24.13 -4.76 11.54
CA HIS A 634 -23.57 -5.93 10.83
C HIS A 634 -24.13 -5.99 9.41
N ASP A 635 -23.72 -5.22 8.63
CA ASP A 635 -23.07 -4.62 7.54
C ASP A 635 -23.79 -3.35 7.07
N ILE A 636 -24.99 -3.44 6.48
CA ILE A 636 -25.68 -2.31 5.86
C ILE A 636 -27.11 -2.20 6.39
N ALA A 637 -27.48 -1.04 6.93
CA ALA A 637 -28.84 -0.78 7.40
C ALA A 637 -29.61 0.13 6.43
N ASP A 638 -30.79 -0.31 6.00
CA ASP A 638 -31.81 0.51 5.35
C ASP A 638 -32.79 0.99 6.42
N VAL A 639 -33.01 2.30 6.53
CA VAL A 639 -33.82 2.92 7.59
C VAL A 639 -35.04 3.60 7.00
N LYS A 640 -36.21 3.39 7.63
CA LYS A 640 -37.42 4.18 7.36
C LYS A 640 -37.90 4.86 8.61
N VAL A 641 -38.46 6.05 8.47
CA VAL A 641 -39.09 6.82 9.54
C VAL A 641 -40.50 7.19 9.10
N ASN A 642 -41.49 6.87 9.93
CA ASN A 642 -42.91 7.06 9.61
C ASN A 642 -43.30 6.48 8.25
N GLY A 643 -42.75 5.31 7.89
CA GLY A 643 -42.97 4.62 6.60
C GLY A 643 -42.26 5.23 5.40
N LYS A 644 -41.50 6.34 5.56
CA LYS A 644 -40.72 6.99 4.48
C LYS A 644 -39.27 6.55 4.55
N ASP A 645 -38.65 6.42 3.38
CA ASP A 645 -37.20 6.12 3.28
C ASP A 645 -36.38 7.27 3.90
N ALA A 646 -35.61 6.94 4.94
CA ALA A 646 -34.73 7.87 5.62
C ALA A 646 -33.27 7.76 5.10
N GLY A 647 -32.95 6.67 4.41
CA GLY A 647 -31.65 6.45 3.83
C GLY A 647 -30.96 5.17 4.30
N ARG A 648 -29.71 5.07 3.96
CA ARG A 648 -28.89 3.89 4.15
C ARG A 648 -27.62 4.20 4.91
N ILE A 649 -27.30 3.40 5.92
CA ILE A 649 -26.07 3.47 6.71
C ILE A 649 -25.13 2.37 6.25
N LEU A 650 -23.93 2.73 5.82
CA LEU A 650 -22.93 1.84 5.21
C LEU A 650 -21.70 1.62 6.10
N PHE A 651 -21.30 2.62 6.87
CA PHE A 651 -20.05 2.66 7.65
C PHE A 651 -20.14 3.72 8.75
N MET A 652 -19.16 3.74 9.65
CA MET A 652 -19.06 4.71 10.74
C MET A 652 -18.90 6.17 10.25
N PRO A 653 -19.46 7.13 11.04
CA PRO A 653 -20.30 6.93 12.21
C PRO A 653 -21.65 6.38 11.79
N TYR A 654 -22.14 5.37 12.50
CA TYR A 654 -23.45 4.77 12.24
C TYR A 654 -24.58 5.70 12.69
N GLU A 655 -24.70 6.84 12.05
CA GLU A 655 -25.66 7.89 12.36
C GLU A 655 -26.45 8.33 11.14
N LEU A 656 -27.71 8.74 11.36
CA LEU A 656 -28.58 9.27 10.32
C LEU A 656 -29.38 10.46 10.85
N ASP A 657 -29.32 11.60 10.15
CA ASP A 657 -30.19 12.74 10.42
C ASP A 657 -31.57 12.47 9.85
N ILE A 658 -32.58 12.46 10.72
CA ILE A 658 -33.97 12.14 10.35
C ILE A 658 -34.92 13.31 10.63
N THR A 659 -34.37 14.49 10.88
CA THR A 659 -35.13 15.68 11.30
C THR A 659 -36.33 15.97 10.39
N GLU A 660 -36.13 15.95 9.06
CA GLU A 660 -37.18 16.26 8.09
C GLU A 660 -38.29 15.19 7.99
N LEU A 661 -38.06 14.01 8.53
CA LEU A 661 -38.98 12.88 8.51
C LEU A 661 -39.74 12.72 9.81
N THR A 662 -39.38 13.48 10.86
CA THR A 662 -40.00 13.44 12.17
C THR A 662 -41.15 14.46 12.27
N GLN A 663 -42.09 14.19 13.15
CA GLN A 663 -43.21 15.07 13.43
C GLN A 663 -43.43 15.18 14.95
N PRO A 664 -44.03 16.26 15.44
CA PRO A 664 -44.45 16.32 16.85
C PRO A 664 -45.40 15.13 17.18
N GLY A 665 -45.19 14.52 18.36
CA GLY A 665 -45.90 13.32 18.76
C GLY A 665 -45.11 12.03 18.48
N GLU A 666 -45.81 10.93 18.32
CA GLU A 666 -45.22 9.62 18.10
C GLU A 666 -44.65 9.46 16.70
N ASN A 667 -43.42 8.93 16.60
CA ASN A 667 -42.73 8.61 15.36
C ASN A 667 -42.28 7.14 15.41
N THR A 668 -42.28 6.47 14.27
CA THR A 668 -41.83 5.08 14.12
C THR A 668 -40.55 4.99 13.34
N VAL A 669 -39.68 4.05 13.73
CA VAL A 669 -38.42 3.72 13.01
C VAL A 669 -38.47 2.26 12.63
N GLU A 670 -38.20 1.99 11.35
CA GLU A 670 -38.05 0.62 10.83
C GLU A 670 -36.60 0.48 10.31
N VAL A 671 -35.90 -0.54 10.74
CA VAL A 671 -34.52 -0.84 10.34
C VAL A 671 -34.47 -2.23 9.71
N SER A 672 -33.94 -2.33 8.52
CA SER A 672 -33.69 -3.59 7.83
C SER A 672 -32.21 -3.73 7.52
N VAL A 673 -31.57 -4.80 8.00
CA VAL A 673 -30.13 -5.01 7.82
C VAL A 673 -29.89 -6.06 6.74
N THR A 674 -29.02 -5.72 5.80
CA THR A 674 -28.48 -6.65 4.80
C THR A 674 -27.11 -7.12 5.27
N GLY A 675 -26.98 -8.41 5.57
CA GLY A 675 -25.75 -9.01 6.05
C GLY A 675 -24.74 -9.29 4.95
N SER A 676 -23.51 -9.54 5.36
CA SER A 676 -22.33 -9.80 4.55
C SER A 676 -22.50 -10.98 3.56
N MET A 677 -21.80 -10.90 2.44
CA MET A 677 -21.65 -12.02 1.50
C MET A 677 -20.92 -13.23 2.12
N ALA A 678 -20.31 -13.07 3.30
CA ALA A 678 -19.83 -14.19 4.12
C ALA A 678 -20.94 -15.22 4.43
N ASN A 679 -22.19 -14.76 4.56
CA ASN A 679 -23.34 -15.64 4.77
C ASN A 679 -23.74 -16.45 3.52
N THR A 680 -23.19 -16.12 2.36
CA THR A 680 -23.43 -16.84 1.09
C THR A 680 -22.22 -17.67 0.66
N TYR A 681 -21.01 -17.12 0.77
CA TYR A 681 -19.79 -17.72 0.20
C TYR A 681 -18.72 -18.04 1.24
N GLY A 682 -18.84 -17.56 2.47
CA GLY A 682 -17.87 -17.74 3.54
C GLY A 682 -18.42 -18.45 4.77
N LYS A 683 -17.81 -18.18 5.92
CA LYS A 683 -18.36 -18.61 7.22
C LYS A 683 -19.45 -17.64 7.65
N PRO A 684 -20.63 -18.13 8.07
CA PRO A 684 -21.72 -17.26 8.52
C PRO A 684 -21.30 -16.31 9.66
N VAL A 685 -21.77 -15.07 9.56
CA VAL A 685 -21.54 -14.00 10.55
C VAL A 685 -22.90 -13.44 11.00
N PRO A 686 -22.97 -12.77 12.17
CA PRO A 686 -24.20 -12.12 12.63
C PRO A 686 -24.78 -11.15 11.60
N VAL A 687 -26.10 -10.98 11.63
CA VAL A 687 -26.83 -9.98 10.84
C VAL A 687 -27.73 -9.22 11.79
N GLY A 688 -27.69 -7.90 11.76
CA GLY A 688 -28.50 -7.06 12.63
C GLY A 688 -27.79 -5.78 13.03
N PHE A 689 -28.27 -5.13 14.05
CA PHE A 689 -27.65 -3.93 14.61
C PHE A 689 -27.69 -3.98 16.14
N GLU A 690 -26.86 -3.17 16.78
CA GLU A 690 -26.80 -3.04 18.23
C GLU A 690 -26.98 -1.57 18.63
N GLY A 691 -27.57 -1.33 19.79
CA GLY A 691 -27.60 -0.06 20.50
C GLY A 691 -28.24 1.09 19.71
N LEU A 692 -29.45 0.89 19.17
CA LEU A 692 -30.19 1.99 18.53
C LEU A 692 -30.59 3.05 19.56
N THR A 693 -30.13 4.28 19.34
CA THR A 693 -30.42 5.47 20.14
C THR A 693 -31.03 6.54 19.26
N VAL A 694 -32.06 7.22 19.75
CA VAL A 694 -32.62 8.43 19.13
C VAL A 694 -32.12 9.63 19.92
N ARG A 695 -31.34 10.53 19.30
CA ARG A 695 -30.83 11.75 19.89
C ARG A 695 -31.70 12.93 19.48
N LEU A 696 -32.27 13.62 20.45
CA LEU A 696 -33.17 14.76 20.29
C LEU A 696 -32.40 16.04 20.69
N TYR A 697 -32.39 17.03 19.83
CA TYR A 697 -31.74 18.30 20.09
C TYR A 697 -32.74 19.45 19.98
N GLY A 698 -32.62 20.40 20.86
CA GLY A 698 -33.49 21.58 20.91
C GLY A 698 -32.75 22.79 21.45
N ASP A 699 -33.36 23.97 21.42
CA ASP A 699 -32.77 25.19 21.92
C ASP A 699 -32.48 25.09 23.43
N ALA A 700 -31.29 25.44 23.84
CA ALA A 700 -30.83 25.40 25.24
C ALA A 700 -31.55 26.44 26.13
N LEU A 701 -32.40 27.28 25.56
CA LEU A 701 -33.08 28.39 26.25
C LEU A 701 -34.47 28.07 26.78
N SER A 702 -35.00 26.88 26.57
CA SER A 702 -36.32 26.47 27.09
C SER A 702 -36.18 25.51 28.29
N GLN A 703 -35.79 26.04 29.46
CA GLN A 703 -36.09 25.43 30.76
C GLN A 703 -37.17 26.24 31.47
#